data_1d46d714486229810a2b9d35587e589b
#
_entry.id   1d46d714486229810a2b9d35587e589b
#
_cell.length_a   1.000
_cell.length_b   1.000
_cell.length_c   1.000
_cell.angle_alpha   90.00
_cell.angle_beta   90.00
_cell.angle_gamma   90.00
#
_symmetry.space_group_name_H-M   'P 1'
#
loop_
_entity.id
_entity.type
_entity.pdbx_description
1 polymer ?
#
loop_
_entity_poly.entity_id
_entity_poly.type
_entity_poly.pdbx_seq_one_letter_code
_entity_poly.pdbx_strand_id
1 'polypeptide(L)'
;MYIKKYWGNFIGGSDDSLNLVAFLEDQKKEEIPLSEIFAKIGLDKQNWDFRQTVVYLEFTHSDGVDMDFHFAIDVVTDLAAILLECSVSGSVNLQDLDEYNTPSRRIRITATPEEHETMNKALADFVHAPLEYDLSEMMGEDEITDMAYQVEMLRKELYEASGRNRNYHVKAEDVKLLLPDWEGADGCIATNRITVEGRKVGYCYREEPDGGWDSGWRFTAGDESEAYMDAPNNAGIYKLNTISNDDSDIIPLLHTPAPCAFERDENGVFRQIKDWKPENEEESDMDILERCQKWHEESKHHNIIDALEAIPSEERTPEIDMELARAYNNLANPSEPEGRKLLHRALELMKSHEEELGDTYSWNFRMGYAYYYLDQEGSALRYFEKALELHPGDAPKLNTQQDIEELIDWCKKGISLPQFSECFRERTENWWETFADMEAELRQMMDEDKEHTRGAEIVAQMQETLNLVFDEISFEMGVGGEKHELILTPEGDKVKLFELVYFQKHAPKEVLEHWNILVGRQPLQNIGLRTEDGWDISGEDVQIWLEEQGENSFAISAYCEKLLPMLREEEGRVWWMLTTLTDQVLGEISHMRYIDRFDVLVKPKAEPSILMTQLPDALKERGLELSADPAAYLESYLGYKMEPNKDPDADWRLDVMAGSTCCVPLINGYLNADNDFMDDLHADGAVAGFFCYPLDTLREEEGTQKIFDFRDKLEEVFTTGDGPEVLTLTGGATGLFCGYVDFIAWDIQTALQMAKEFFEGTDISWAIFHTFRREAGTVNLKTPDEEELDDEAKTAELDETLTGMDYKEQL
;
A
#
# COMPACT_ATOMS: atom_id res chain seq x y z
N MET A 1 1.83 -17.37 -19.37
CA MET A 1 1.26 -16.90 -20.63
C MET A 1 1.57 -15.44 -20.84
N TYR A 2 1.82 -15.04 -22.06
CA TYR A 2 2.25 -13.68 -22.38
C TYR A 2 1.12 -12.65 -22.22
N ILE A 3 -0.11 -13.06 -22.49
CA ILE A 3 -1.30 -12.19 -22.40
C ILE A 3 -1.56 -11.66 -21.00
N LYS A 4 -1.18 -12.39 -19.93
CA LYS A 4 -1.34 -11.93 -18.53
C LYS A 4 -0.61 -10.62 -18.21
N LYS A 5 0.27 -10.16 -19.09
CA LYS A 5 0.93 -8.86 -18.99
C LYS A 5 -0.03 -7.69 -19.28
N TYR A 6 -1.07 -7.94 -20.06
CA TYR A 6 -2.01 -6.90 -20.52
C TYR A 6 -3.45 -7.19 -20.14
N TRP A 7 -3.83 -8.46 -19.96
CA TRP A 7 -5.20 -8.90 -19.71
C TRP A 7 -5.52 -8.87 -18.22
N GLY A 8 -6.64 -8.24 -17.84
CA GLY A 8 -7.19 -8.28 -16.48
C GLY A 8 -7.35 -6.92 -15.79
N ASN A 9 -6.93 -5.83 -16.44
CA ASN A 9 -7.15 -4.48 -15.96
C ASN A 9 -7.90 -3.68 -17.04
N PHE A 10 -7.30 -2.63 -17.61
CA PHE A 10 -7.94 -1.84 -18.69
C PHE A 10 -8.16 -2.64 -19.99
N ILE A 11 -7.45 -3.70 -20.23
CA ILE A 11 -7.59 -4.59 -21.38
C ILE A 11 -8.04 -5.95 -20.88
N GLY A 12 -9.19 -6.42 -21.33
CA GLY A 12 -9.74 -7.72 -20.91
C GLY A 12 -10.54 -7.70 -19.62
N GLY A 13 -10.82 -6.52 -19.03
CA GLY A 13 -11.51 -6.36 -17.76
C GLY A 13 -12.96 -5.87 -17.84
N SER A 14 -13.46 -5.56 -19.03
CA SER A 14 -14.80 -4.99 -19.24
C SER A 14 -15.88 -6.04 -19.57
N ASP A 15 -17.12 -5.61 -19.54
CA ASP A 15 -18.26 -6.43 -20.04
C ASP A 15 -18.10 -6.75 -21.52
N ASP A 16 -17.56 -5.84 -22.33
CA ASP A 16 -17.24 -6.06 -23.75
C ASP A 16 -16.16 -7.14 -23.91
N SER A 17 -15.19 -7.21 -23.00
CA SER A 17 -14.19 -8.27 -22.96
C SER A 17 -14.80 -9.64 -22.70
N LEU A 18 -15.73 -9.75 -21.74
CA LEU A 18 -16.45 -10.99 -21.44
C LEU A 18 -17.30 -11.42 -22.60
N ASN A 19 -18.01 -10.50 -23.26
CA ASN A 19 -18.80 -10.75 -24.45
C ASN A 19 -17.92 -11.21 -25.65
N LEU A 20 -16.71 -10.66 -25.77
CA LEU A 20 -15.74 -11.10 -26.78
C LEU A 20 -15.25 -12.53 -26.51
N VAL A 21 -14.96 -12.90 -25.26
CA VAL A 21 -14.57 -14.27 -24.89
C VAL A 21 -15.71 -15.24 -25.19
N ALA A 22 -16.96 -14.91 -24.82
CA ALA A 22 -18.15 -15.72 -25.14
C ALA A 22 -18.36 -15.86 -26.66
N PHE A 23 -18.14 -14.78 -27.42
CA PHE A 23 -18.16 -14.86 -28.90
C PHE A 23 -17.10 -15.83 -29.43
N LEU A 24 -15.87 -15.76 -28.93
CA LEU A 24 -14.79 -16.63 -29.38
C LEU A 24 -15.01 -18.08 -28.95
N GLU A 25 -15.65 -18.33 -27.81
CA GLU A 25 -16.05 -19.66 -27.37
C GLU A 25 -17.08 -20.28 -28.30
N ASP A 26 -18.09 -19.50 -28.74
CA ASP A 26 -19.13 -19.97 -29.64
C ASP A 26 -18.62 -20.29 -31.06
N GLN A 27 -17.44 -19.74 -31.46
CA GLN A 27 -16.82 -20.05 -32.73
C GLN A 27 -16.26 -21.48 -32.73
N LYS A 28 -16.82 -22.41 -33.48
CA LYS A 28 -16.40 -23.84 -33.53
C LYS A 28 -15.09 -24.10 -34.29
N LYS A 29 -14.29 -23.07 -34.56
CA LYS A 29 -13.03 -23.12 -35.31
C LYS A 29 -11.84 -22.98 -34.36
N GLU A 30 -10.74 -23.67 -34.68
CA GLU A 30 -9.47 -23.51 -33.97
C GLU A 30 -8.63 -22.31 -34.46
N GLU A 31 -8.83 -21.92 -35.72
CA GLU A 31 -8.18 -20.79 -36.37
C GLU A 31 -9.23 -19.84 -36.93
N ILE A 32 -9.18 -18.55 -36.53
CA ILE A 32 -10.17 -17.53 -36.88
C ILE A 32 -9.43 -16.30 -37.44
N PRO A 33 -9.66 -15.94 -38.73
CA PRO A 33 -9.14 -14.70 -39.28
C PRO A 33 -9.75 -13.48 -38.60
N LEU A 34 -8.94 -12.44 -38.38
CA LEU A 34 -9.38 -11.17 -37.75
C LEU A 34 -10.54 -10.53 -38.50
N SER A 35 -10.48 -10.53 -39.87
CA SER A 35 -11.57 -10.05 -40.73
C SER A 35 -12.88 -10.79 -40.54
N GLU A 36 -12.85 -12.11 -40.20
CA GLU A 36 -14.06 -12.86 -39.91
C GLU A 36 -14.70 -12.43 -38.57
N ILE A 37 -13.87 -12.14 -37.58
CA ILE A 37 -14.34 -11.59 -36.29
C ILE A 37 -14.98 -10.22 -36.51
N PHE A 38 -14.28 -9.33 -37.19
CA PHE A 38 -14.77 -7.98 -37.52
C PHE A 38 -16.12 -8.01 -38.24
N ALA A 39 -16.24 -8.87 -39.23
CA ALA A 39 -17.49 -9.00 -39.99
C ALA A 39 -18.67 -9.58 -39.19
N LYS A 40 -18.40 -10.48 -38.22
CA LYS A 40 -19.43 -11.11 -37.39
C LYS A 40 -19.99 -10.22 -36.29
N ILE A 41 -19.17 -9.41 -35.72
CA ILE A 41 -19.57 -8.48 -34.65
C ILE A 41 -19.87 -7.05 -35.16
N GLY A 42 -19.62 -6.78 -36.45
CA GLY A 42 -19.93 -5.51 -37.10
C GLY A 42 -18.81 -4.45 -37.08
N LEU A 43 -17.62 -4.77 -36.58
CA LEU A 43 -16.47 -3.85 -36.57
C LEU A 43 -15.96 -3.47 -37.96
N ASP A 44 -16.19 -4.31 -38.98
CA ASP A 44 -15.83 -4.00 -40.36
C ASP A 44 -16.55 -2.78 -40.93
N LYS A 45 -17.68 -2.39 -40.33
CA LYS A 45 -18.47 -1.20 -40.72
C LYS A 45 -17.94 0.11 -40.13
N GLN A 46 -16.97 0.05 -39.18
CA GLN A 46 -16.37 1.23 -38.54
C GLN A 46 -15.25 1.87 -39.38
N ASN A 47 -14.85 1.29 -40.52
CA ASN A 47 -13.77 1.76 -41.39
C ASN A 47 -12.44 2.03 -40.64
N TRP A 48 -12.15 1.26 -39.60
CA TRP A 48 -10.97 1.42 -38.74
C TRP A 48 -10.88 2.78 -37.99
N ASP A 49 -12.00 3.48 -37.89
CA ASP A 49 -12.17 4.63 -36.98
C ASP A 49 -13.06 4.21 -35.84
N PHE A 50 -12.48 4.10 -34.64
CA PHE A 50 -13.13 3.57 -33.44
C PHE A 50 -13.38 4.66 -32.38
N ARG A 51 -13.26 5.97 -32.76
CA ARG A 51 -13.54 7.09 -31.85
C ARG A 51 -14.96 7.09 -31.36
N GLN A 52 -15.87 6.69 -32.22
CA GLN A 52 -17.29 6.57 -31.89
C GLN A 52 -17.81 5.21 -32.36
N THR A 53 -18.56 4.55 -31.50
CA THR A 53 -19.25 3.30 -31.85
C THR A 53 -20.51 3.63 -32.63
N VAL A 54 -20.35 3.95 -33.92
CA VAL A 54 -21.45 4.44 -34.80
C VAL A 54 -22.34 3.34 -35.35
N VAL A 55 -21.98 2.10 -35.14
CA VAL A 55 -22.72 0.91 -35.61
C VAL A 55 -23.05 0.04 -34.42
N TYR A 56 -24.25 -0.52 -34.38
CA TYR A 56 -24.59 -1.47 -33.33
C TYR A 56 -23.73 -2.74 -33.50
N LEU A 57 -22.93 -3.03 -32.51
CA LEU A 57 -22.01 -4.17 -32.45
C LEU A 57 -22.67 -5.26 -31.64
N GLU A 58 -23.00 -6.39 -32.26
CA GLU A 58 -23.74 -7.47 -31.61
C GLU A 58 -23.40 -8.85 -32.22
N PHE A 59 -23.65 -9.89 -31.43
CA PHE A 59 -23.76 -11.23 -31.97
C PHE A 59 -24.81 -12.02 -31.19
N THR A 60 -25.42 -13.03 -31.85
CA THR A 60 -26.34 -13.95 -31.20
C THR A 60 -25.57 -15.21 -30.80
N HIS A 61 -25.46 -15.47 -29.48
CA HIS A 61 -24.83 -16.68 -28.95
C HIS A 61 -25.63 -17.94 -29.32
N SER A 62 -25.00 -19.12 -29.36
CA SER A 62 -25.60 -20.38 -29.77
C SER A 62 -26.80 -20.84 -28.92
N ASP A 63 -26.97 -20.34 -27.72
CA ASP A 63 -28.13 -20.55 -26.85
C ASP A 63 -29.31 -19.60 -27.16
N GLY A 64 -29.12 -18.64 -28.08
CA GLY A 64 -30.14 -17.69 -28.53
C GLY A 64 -30.19 -16.39 -27.74
N VAL A 65 -29.19 -16.08 -26.92
CA VAL A 65 -29.02 -14.81 -26.24
C VAL A 65 -28.27 -13.84 -27.16
N ASP A 66 -28.82 -12.65 -27.35
CA ASP A 66 -28.15 -11.56 -28.06
C ASP A 66 -27.21 -10.85 -27.09
N MET A 67 -25.96 -10.68 -27.50
CA MET A 67 -24.90 -10.01 -26.76
C MET A 67 -24.42 -8.81 -27.59
N ASP A 68 -24.29 -7.66 -26.98
CA ASP A 68 -23.88 -6.40 -27.59
C ASP A 68 -22.52 -5.92 -27.02
N PHE A 69 -21.85 -5.10 -27.79
CA PHE A 69 -20.62 -4.44 -27.41
C PHE A 69 -20.86 -2.93 -27.40
N HIS A 70 -20.39 -2.26 -26.37
CA HIS A 70 -20.64 -0.85 -26.13
C HIS A 70 -19.61 0.05 -26.81
N PHE A 71 -18.33 -0.35 -26.74
CA PHE A 71 -17.22 0.47 -27.22
C PHE A 71 -16.33 -0.27 -28.21
N ALA A 72 -16.33 0.21 -29.45
CA ALA A 72 -15.56 -0.42 -30.51
C ALA A 72 -14.06 -0.47 -30.24
N ILE A 73 -13.50 0.57 -29.60
CA ILE A 73 -12.07 0.64 -29.25
C ILE A 73 -11.70 -0.42 -28.21
N ASP A 74 -12.53 -0.66 -27.21
CA ASP A 74 -12.31 -1.66 -26.17
C ASP A 74 -12.17 -3.06 -26.80
N VAL A 75 -13.13 -3.46 -27.62
CA VAL A 75 -13.05 -4.73 -28.35
C VAL A 75 -11.80 -4.85 -29.23
N VAL A 76 -11.36 -3.74 -29.83
CA VAL A 76 -10.16 -3.73 -30.69
C VAL A 76 -8.87 -3.88 -29.87
N THR A 77 -8.79 -3.26 -28.68
CA THR A 77 -7.64 -3.43 -27.79
C THR A 77 -7.54 -4.87 -27.27
N ASP A 78 -8.66 -5.47 -26.92
CA ASP A 78 -8.74 -6.87 -26.51
C ASP A 78 -8.30 -7.82 -27.63
N LEU A 79 -8.79 -7.62 -28.83
CA LEU A 79 -8.37 -8.39 -30.00
C LEU A 79 -6.88 -8.23 -30.29
N ALA A 80 -6.30 -7.06 -30.06
CA ALA A 80 -4.87 -6.84 -30.22
C ALA A 80 -4.05 -7.64 -29.19
N ALA A 81 -4.49 -7.72 -27.93
CA ALA A 81 -3.84 -8.50 -26.89
C ALA A 81 -3.89 -10.02 -27.21
N ILE A 82 -5.06 -10.51 -27.63
CA ILE A 82 -5.23 -11.92 -28.04
C ILE A 82 -4.38 -12.23 -29.28
N LEU A 83 -4.30 -11.32 -30.24
CA LEU A 83 -3.50 -11.47 -31.45
C LEU A 83 -1.99 -11.50 -31.12
N LEU A 84 -1.54 -10.72 -30.15
CA LEU A 84 -0.17 -10.76 -29.62
C LEU A 84 0.13 -12.12 -29.01
N GLU A 85 -0.73 -12.64 -28.12
CA GLU A 85 -0.57 -14.00 -27.56
C GLU A 85 -0.48 -15.06 -28.66
N CYS A 86 -1.38 -14.99 -29.64
CA CYS A 86 -1.36 -15.92 -30.78
C CYS A 86 -0.08 -15.81 -31.63
N SER A 87 0.49 -14.62 -31.74
CA SER A 87 1.73 -14.38 -32.48
C SER A 87 2.96 -14.93 -31.73
N VAL A 88 2.98 -14.83 -30.42
CA VAL A 88 4.11 -15.26 -29.56
C VAL A 88 4.00 -16.75 -29.20
N SER A 89 2.84 -17.20 -28.74
CA SER A 89 2.62 -18.56 -28.22
C SER A 89 1.95 -19.51 -29.21
N GLY A 90 1.58 -19.02 -30.41
CA GLY A 90 0.90 -19.80 -31.46
C GLY A 90 -0.60 -19.92 -31.25
N SER A 91 -1.14 -19.79 -30.06
CA SER A 91 -2.56 -19.88 -29.72
C SER A 91 -2.81 -19.33 -28.32
N VAL A 92 -4.04 -18.90 -28.04
CA VAL A 92 -4.52 -18.51 -26.70
C VAL A 92 -5.46 -19.60 -26.16
N ASN A 93 -5.47 -19.83 -24.84
CA ASN A 93 -6.46 -20.66 -24.18
C ASN A 93 -7.56 -19.74 -23.62
N LEU A 94 -8.80 -19.94 -24.06
CA LEU A 94 -9.93 -19.10 -23.64
C LEU A 94 -10.16 -19.10 -22.13
N GLN A 95 -9.89 -20.23 -21.44
CA GLN A 95 -9.97 -20.30 -19.98
C GLN A 95 -9.02 -19.31 -19.27
N ASP A 96 -7.93 -18.93 -19.92
CA ASP A 96 -6.98 -17.99 -19.36
C ASP A 96 -7.42 -16.52 -19.52
N LEU A 97 -8.52 -16.28 -20.26
CA LEU A 97 -9.16 -14.97 -20.46
C LEU A 97 -10.38 -14.78 -19.55
N ASP A 98 -11.04 -15.87 -19.16
CA ASP A 98 -12.13 -15.92 -18.19
C ASP A 98 -12.05 -17.25 -17.43
N GLU A 99 -11.43 -17.21 -16.25
CA GLU A 99 -11.12 -18.41 -15.44
C GLU A 99 -12.35 -19.09 -14.86
N TYR A 100 -13.46 -18.36 -14.67
CA TYR A 100 -14.62 -18.82 -13.93
C TYR A 100 -15.71 -19.46 -14.81
N ASN A 101 -15.88 -19.00 -16.05
CA ASN A 101 -17.02 -19.34 -16.87
C ASN A 101 -16.64 -20.11 -18.16
N THR A 102 -15.39 -20.07 -18.60
CA THR A 102 -14.98 -20.58 -19.91
C THR A 102 -14.22 -21.90 -19.81
N PRO A 103 -14.60 -22.95 -20.54
CA PRO A 103 -13.88 -24.22 -20.58
C PRO A 103 -12.51 -24.08 -21.27
N SER A 104 -11.55 -24.91 -20.87
CA SER A 104 -10.23 -24.93 -21.50
C SER A 104 -10.30 -25.28 -22.96
N ARG A 105 -10.10 -24.30 -23.83
CA ARG A 105 -10.07 -24.44 -25.28
C ARG A 105 -9.05 -23.49 -25.89
N ARG A 106 -8.20 -24.00 -26.75
CA ARG A 106 -7.23 -23.20 -27.49
C ARG A 106 -7.75 -22.76 -28.84
N ILE A 107 -7.58 -21.49 -29.15
CA ILE A 107 -7.86 -20.90 -30.45
C ILE A 107 -6.64 -20.09 -30.92
N ARG A 108 -6.63 -19.81 -32.24
CA ARG A 108 -5.65 -18.93 -32.86
C ARG A 108 -6.37 -17.89 -33.70
N ILE A 109 -6.13 -16.62 -33.37
CA ILE A 109 -6.52 -15.51 -34.24
C ILE A 109 -5.37 -15.22 -35.20
N THR A 110 -5.69 -15.02 -36.47
CA THR A 110 -4.71 -14.68 -37.52
C THR A 110 -5.09 -13.36 -38.17
N ALA A 111 -4.09 -12.56 -38.50
CA ALA A 111 -4.26 -11.30 -39.21
C ALA A 111 -3.30 -11.24 -40.42
N THR A 112 -3.76 -10.64 -41.50
CA THR A 112 -2.92 -10.33 -42.66
C THR A 112 -1.95 -9.19 -42.34
N PRO A 113 -0.85 -9.01 -43.11
CA PRO A 113 0.03 -7.89 -42.95
C PRO A 113 -0.66 -6.51 -43.04
N GLU A 114 -1.69 -6.38 -43.86
CA GLU A 114 -2.46 -5.15 -43.99
C GLU A 114 -3.35 -4.88 -42.77
N GLU A 115 -3.97 -5.94 -42.21
CA GLU A 115 -4.78 -5.85 -41.00
C GLU A 115 -3.91 -5.48 -39.78
N HIS A 116 -2.71 -6.06 -39.65
CA HIS A 116 -1.76 -5.68 -38.61
C HIS A 116 -1.37 -4.17 -38.71
N GLU A 117 -1.12 -3.66 -39.92
CA GLU A 117 -0.77 -2.27 -40.12
C GLU A 117 -1.90 -1.33 -39.76
N THR A 118 -3.11 -1.67 -40.20
CA THR A 118 -4.29 -0.87 -39.96
C THR A 118 -4.65 -0.88 -38.48
N MET A 119 -4.55 -2.05 -37.80
CA MET A 119 -4.71 -2.14 -36.33
C MET A 119 -3.67 -1.32 -35.58
N ASN A 120 -2.39 -1.44 -35.95
CA ASN A 120 -1.34 -0.65 -35.34
C ASN A 120 -1.59 0.87 -35.47
N LYS A 121 -2.12 1.33 -36.61
CA LYS A 121 -2.49 2.72 -36.78
C LYS A 121 -3.69 3.12 -35.93
N ALA A 122 -4.74 2.30 -35.90
CA ALA A 122 -5.93 2.58 -35.07
C ALA A 122 -5.59 2.69 -33.58
N LEU A 123 -4.74 1.77 -33.08
CA LEU A 123 -4.24 1.84 -31.72
C LEU A 123 -3.36 3.07 -31.45
N ALA A 124 -2.51 3.46 -32.42
CA ALA A 124 -1.72 4.67 -32.34
C ALA A 124 -2.59 5.94 -32.29
N ASP A 125 -3.68 5.97 -33.06
CA ASP A 125 -4.65 7.08 -33.07
C ASP A 125 -5.37 7.18 -31.68
N PHE A 126 -5.70 6.04 -31.05
CA PHE A 126 -6.25 6.04 -29.69
C PHE A 126 -5.24 6.56 -28.65
N VAL A 127 -4.03 6.04 -28.66
CA VAL A 127 -2.95 6.46 -27.76
C VAL A 127 -2.67 7.97 -27.86
N HIS A 128 -2.78 8.54 -29.05
CA HIS A 128 -2.49 9.95 -29.27
C HIS A 128 -3.60 10.89 -28.77
N ALA A 129 -4.85 10.46 -28.80
CA ALA A 129 -6.00 11.27 -28.42
C ALA A 129 -7.10 10.44 -27.74
N PRO A 130 -6.82 9.83 -26.57
CA PRO A 130 -7.76 8.91 -25.92
C PRO A 130 -9.06 9.58 -25.52
N LEU A 131 -9.04 10.84 -25.13
CA LEU A 131 -10.21 11.62 -24.73
C LEU A 131 -11.18 11.95 -25.90
N GLU A 132 -10.78 11.69 -27.15
CA GLU A 132 -11.66 11.84 -28.31
C GLU A 132 -12.53 10.58 -28.57
N TYR A 133 -12.38 9.52 -27.76
CA TYR A 133 -13.10 8.27 -27.88
C TYR A 133 -14.33 8.23 -26.97
N ASP A 134 -15.41 7.59 -27.41
CA ASP A 134 -16.64 7.45 -26.66
C ASP A 134 -16.44 6.67 -25.33
N LEU A 135 -15.46 5.81 -25.26
CA LEU A 135 -15.03 5.12 -24.03
C LEU A 135 -14.69 6.11 -22.91
N SER A 136 -14.19 7.31 -23.22
CA SER A 136 -13.89 8.35 -22.23
C SER A 136 -15.12 8.91 -21.48
N GLU A 137 -16.35 8.61 -21.98
CA GLU A 137 -17.59 8.95 -21.26
C GLU A 137 -17.87 8.02 -20.07
N MET A 138 -17.22 6.85 -20.03
CA MET A 138 -17.40 5.82 -19.00
C MET A 138 -16.18 5.63 -18.08
N MET A 139 -15.03 6.16 -18.47
CA MET A 139 -13.80 6.10 -17.71
C MET A 139 -13.37 7.50 -17.33
N GLY A 140 -12.74 7.66 -16.17
CA GLY A 140 -12.09 8.90 -15.78
C GLY A 140 -10.99 9.32 -16.79
N GLU A 141 -10.65 10.60 -16.82
CA GLU A 141 -9.62 11.14 -17.72
C GLU A 141 -8.26 10.44 -17.49
N ASP A 142 -7.92 10.16 -16.23
CA ASP A 142 -6.70 9.47 -15.85
C ASP A 142 -6.73 8.00 -16.27
N GLU A 143 -7.83 7.28 -16.02
CA GLU A 143 -7.98 5.86 -16.37
C GLU A 143 -7.85 5.62 -17.88
N ILE A 144 -8.51 6.44 -18.70
CA ILE A 144 -8.38 6.28 -20.16
C ILE A 144 -6.98 6.64 -20.67
N THR A 145 -6.28 7.54 -19.97
CA THR A 145 -4.88 7.87 -20.25
C THR A 145 -3.97 6.71 -19.87
N ASP A 146 -4.19 6.06 -18.73
CA ASP A 146 -3.46 4.86 -18.31
C ASP A 146 -3.75 3.67 -19.23
N MET A 147 -4.99 3.47 -19.63
CA MET A 147 -5.33 2.51 -20.68
C MET A 147 -4.57 2.79 -21.97
N ALA A 148 -4.49 4.05 -22.40
CA ALA A 148 -3.76 4.44 -23.60
C ALA A 148 -2.26 4.11 -23.50
N TYR A 149 -1.67 4.28 -22.31
CA TYR A 149 -0.29 3.88 -22.05
C TYR A 149 -0.10 2.35 -22.18
N GLN A 150 -0.97 1.55 -21.59
CA GLN A 150 -0.92 0.09 -21.73
C GLN A 150 -1.13 -0.35 -23.20
N VAL A 151 -2.06 0.30 -23.90
CA VAL A 151 -2.30 0.06 -25.33
C VAL A 151 -1.08 0.40 -26.18
N GLU A 152 -0.30 1.43 -25.82
CA GLU A 152 0.95 1.77 -26.51
C GLU A 152 2.00 0.66 -26.35
N MET A 153 2.14 0.12 -25.14
CA MET A 153 3.04 -0.99 -24.89
C MET A 153 2.62 -2.25 -25.66
N LEU A 154 1.32 -2.59 -25.63
CA LEU A 154 0.73 -3.70 -26.39
C LEU A 154 0.96 -3.53 -27.90
N ARG A 155 0.68 -2.34 -28.42
CA ARG A 155 0.83 -2.01 -29.84
C ARG A 155 2.28 -2.21 -30.32
N LYS A 156 3.26 -1.76 -29.54
CA LYS A 156 4.70 -1.93 -29.84
C LYS A 156 5.07 -3.41 -29.94
N GLU A 157 4.69 -4.20 -28.96
CA GLU A 157 5.01 -5.63 -28.93
C GLU A 157 4.29 -6.41 -30.03
N LEU A 158 3.03 -6.08 -30.33
CA LEU A 158 2.29 -6.68 -31.42
C LEU A 158 2.94 -6.38 -32.78
N TYR A 159 3.43 -5.16 -32.96
CA TYR A 159 4.15 -4.77 -34.17
C TYR A 159 5.45 -5.57 -34.34
N GLU A 160 6.22 -5.76 -33.27
CA GLU A 160 7.45 -6.57 -33.28
C GLU A 160 7.15 -8.04 -33.53
N ALA A 161 6.13 -8.61 -32.86
CA ALA A 161 5.73 -10.00 -32.98
C ALA A 161 5.18 -10.36 -34.37
N SER A 162 4.67 -9.38 -35.12
CA SER A 162 4.18 -9.58 -36.49
C SER A 162 5.28 -9.90 -37.54
N GLY A 163 6.57 -9.95 -37.11
CA GLY A 163 7.69 -10.35 -37.98
C GLY A 163 8.03 -9.35 -39.06
N ARG A 164 7.60 -8.10 -38.92
CA ARG A 164 7.90 -7.04 -39.90
C ARG A 164 9.33 -6.56 -39.71
N ASN A 165 10.20 -7.01 -40.62
CA ASN A 165 11.44 -6.27 -40.89
C ASN A 165 11.06 -4.87 -41.36
N ARG A 166 11.53 -3.83 -40.63
CA ARG A 166 11.47 -2.44 -41.10
C ARG A 166 11.98 -2.41 -42.55
N ASN A 167 11.25 -1.77 -43.42
CA ASN A 167 11.66 -1.68 -44.84
C ASN A 167 12.76 -0.64 -45.00
N TYR A 168 13.96 -0.97 -44.52
CA TYR A 168 15.09 -0.06 -44.54
C TYR A 168 15.38 0.44 -45.93
N HIS A 169 15.80 1.73 -46.04
CA HIS A 169 16.20 2.37 -47.30
C HIS A 169 17.38 1.63 -47.93
N VAL A 170 18.41 1.34 -47.15
CA VAL A 170 19.54 0.48 -47.57
C VAL A 170 19.29 -0.92 -47.08
N LYS A 171 19.14 -1.90 -47.99
CA LYS A 171 18.92 -3.31 -47.64
C LYS A 171 20.18 -3.92 -47.02
N ALA A 172 20.02 -4.88 -46.11
CA ALA A 172 21.12 -5.54 -45.40
C ALA A 172 22.19 -6.13 -46.38
N GLU A 173 21.71 -6.68 -47.54
CA GLU A 173 22.57 -7.22 -48.60
C GLU A 173 23.35 -6.15 -49.38
N ASP A 174 22.91 -4.89 -49.34
CA ASP A 174 23.53 -3.77 -50.04
C ASP A 174 24.49 -2.96 -49.15
N VAL A 175 24.53 -3.23 -47.85
CA VAL A 175 25.41 -2.55 -46.89
C VAL A 175 26.87 -2.89 -47.19
N LYS A 176 27.67 -1.87 -47.49
CA LYS A 176 29.11 -1.95 -47.75
C LYS A 176 29.90 -1.64 -46.49
N LEU A 177 31.06 -2.26 -46.35
CA LEU A 177 31.99 -1.91 -45.28
C LEU A 177 32.71 -0.57 -45.68
N LEU A 178 32.21 0.55 -45.15
CA LEU A 178 32.74 1.89 -45.43
C LEU A 178 33.70 2.37 -44.33
N LEU A 179 33.69 1.72 -43.17
CA LEU A 179 34.49 2.03 -41.99
C LEU A 179 35.38 0.83 -41.60
N PRO A 180 36.29 0.36 -42.48
CA PRO A 180 37.08 -0.86 -42.22
C PRO A 180 38.09 -0.70 -41.06
N ASP A 181 38.53 0.52 -40.80
CA ASP A 181 39.55 0.87 -39.83
C ASP A 181 38.98 1.57 -38.58
N TRP A 182 37.65 1.44 -38.31
CA TRP A 182 37.02 2.00 -37.13
C TRP A 182 37.46 1.26 -35.87
N GLU A 183 38.02 1.97 -34.90
CA GLU A 183 38.41 1.46 -33.60
C GLU A 183 37.48 1.99 -32.50
N GLY A 184 37.03 1.10 -31.59
CA GLY A 184 36.15 1.43 -30.46
C GLY A 184 34.66 1.09 -30.68
N ALA A 185 33.80 1.63 -29.82
CA ALA A 185 32.35 1.46 -29.91
C ALA A 185 31.80 2.02 -31.22
N ASP A 186 30.97 1.26 -31.94
CA ASP A 186 30.43 1.60 -33.25
C ASP A 186 28.89 1.76 -33.25
N GLY A 187 28.24 1.67 -32.08
CA GLY A 187 26.82 1.89 -31.93
C GLY A 187 26.42 3.35 -31.96
N CYS A 188 25.30 3.69 -32.57
CA CYS A 188 24.74 5.02 -32.64
C CYS A 188 23.22 5.00 -32.70
N ILE A 189 22.57 6.11 -32.43
CA ILE A 189 21.10 6.23 -32.56
C ILE A 189 20.81 7.08 -33.82
N ALA A 190 19.83 6.64 -34.63
CA ALA A 190 19.39 7.38 -35.80
C ALA A 190 17.87 7.27 -35.99
N THR A 191 17.26 8.35 -36.50
CA THR A 191 15.81 8.38 -36.75
C THR A 191 15.41 7.57 -37.99
N ASN A 192 14.15 7.12 -37.97
CA ASN A 192 13.58 6.36 -39.12
C ASN A 192 13.50 7.21 -40.39
N ARG A 193 13.51 8.53 -40.30
CA ARG A 193 13.59 9.39 -41.48
C ARG A 193 14.85 9.14 -42.32
N ILE A 194 15.93 8.77 -41.67
CA ILE A 194 17.18 8.39 -42.35
C ILE A 194 17.09 6.93 -42.79
N THR A 195 16.87 6.01 -41.85
CA THR A 195 17.06 4.57 -42.10
C THR A 195 15.93 3.91 -42.87
N VAL A 196 14.71 4.45 -42.80
CA VAL A 196 13.50 3.95 -43.48
C VAL A 196 13.09 4.83 -44.65
N GLU A 197 12.99 6.15 -44.45
CA GLU A 197 12.54 7.09 -45.49
C GLU A 197 13.65 7.48 -46.45
N GLY A 198 14.91 7.16 -46.14
CA GLY A 198 16.07 7.47 -47.01
C GLY A 198 16.45 8.97 -47.05
N ARG A 199 16.06 9.71 -46.02
CA ARG A 199 16.49 11.10 -45.86
C ARG A 199 17.97 11.18 -45.53
N LYS A 200 18.64 12.23 -45.99
CA LYS A 200 19.99 12.49 -45.53
C LYS A 200 20.01 13.02 -44.12
N VAL A 201 21.12 12.77 -43.41
CA VAL A 201 21.39 13.37 -42.10
C VAL A 201 21.42 14.90 -42.24
N GLY A 202 20.52 15.60 -41.57
CA GLY A 202 20.45 17.06 -41.54
C GLY A 202 21.13 17.66 -40.32
N TYR A 203 20.97 17.00 -39.21
CA TYR A 203 21.57 17.37 -37.93
C TYR A 203 22.14 16.13 -37.26
N CYS A 204 23.33 16.24 -36.68
CA CYS A 204 23.92 15.19 -35.87
C CYS A 204 24.77 15.77 -34.75
N TYR A 205 24.85 15.04 -33.65
CA TYR A 205 25.69 15.43 -32.51
C TYR A 205 26.36 14.22 -31.91
N ARG A 206 27.41 14.47 -31.14
CA ARG A 206 28.14 13.48 -30.38
C ARG A 206 28.22 13.93 -28.92
N GLU A 207 27.67 13.13 -28.04
CA GLU A 207 27.72 13.27 -26.60
C GLU A 207 28.67 12.24 -25.98
N GLU A 208 28.90 12.30 -24.67
CA GLU A 208 29.64 11.24 -23.97
C GLU A 208 28.94 9.90 -24.13
N PRO A 209 29.66 8.82 -24.44
CA PRO A 209 29.04 7.49 -24.65
C PRO A 209 28.31 6.97 -23.43
N ASP A 210 27.11 6.41 -23.64
CA ASP A 210 26.32 5.71 -22.66
C ASP A 210 26.61 4.19 -22.74
N GLY A 211 27.71 3.75 -22.11
CA GLY A 211 28.15 2.36 -22.08
C GLY A 211 29.08 1.92 -23.19
N GLY A 212 29.59 0.67 -23.10
CA GLY A 212 30.67 0.15 -23.94
C GLY A 212 30.32 -0.12 -25.41
N TRP A 213 29.06 -0.07 -25.80
CA TRP A 213 28.58 -0.26 -27.19
C TRP A 213 28.45 1.06 -27.95
N ASP A 214 28.24 2.18 -27.23
CA ASP A 214 27.85 3.46 -27.78
C ASP A 214 29.04 4.28 -28.21
N SER A 215 28.94 4.86 -29.40
CA SER A 215 29.95 5.80 -29.94
C SER A 215 29.69 7.26 -29.53
N GLY A 216 28.52 7.53 -28.89
CA GLY A 216 28.03 8.85 -28.56
C GLY A 216 27.32 9.58 -29.72
N TRP A 217 27.31 9.03 -30.95
CA TRP A 217 26.71 9.68 -32.12
C TRP A 217 25.19 9.51 -32.18
N ARG A 218 24.49 10.63 -32.47
CA ARG A 218 23.04 10.72 -32.68
C ARG A 218 22.79 11.43 -34.03
N PHE A 219 21.95 10.82 -34.89
CA PHE A 219 21.68 11.28 -36.26
C PHE A 219 20.17 11.50 -36.47
N THR A 220 19.84 12.74 -36.94
CA THR A 220 18.47 13.11 -37.31
C THR A 220 18.45 13.69 -38.73
N ALA A 221 17.30 13.73 -39.40
CA ALA A 221 17.13 14.39 -40.66
C ALA A 221 17.09 15.94 -40.54
N GLY A 222 16.91 16.43 -39.28
CA GLY A 222 16.91 17.86 -38.97
C GLY A 222 15.58 18.55 -39.21
N ASP A 223 14.53 17.80 -39.56
CA ASP A 223 13.18 18.32 -39.76
C ASP A 223 12.13 17.52 -38.91
N GLU A 224 12.59 16.71 -37.97
CA GLU A 224 11.75 16.04 -37.02
C GLU A 224 11.08 17.08 -36.09
N SER A 225 9.79 16.87 -35.85
CA SER A 225 9.06 17.62 -34.80
C SER A 225 9.35 17.04 -33.41
N GLU A 226 9.11 17.82 -32.38
CA GLU A 226 9.24 17.40 -30.98
C GLU A 226 8.41 16.12 -30.74
N ALA A 227 7.14 16.11 -31.10
CA ALA A 227 6.26 14.92 -31.02
C ALA A 227 6.78 13.70 -31.82
N TYR A 228 7.58 13.91 -32.90
CA TYR A 228 8.21 12.79 -33.60
C TYR A 228 9.40 12.25 -32.81
N MET A 229 10.18 13.10 -32.18
CA MET A 229 11.34 12.71 -31.36
C MET A 229 10.92 12.00 -30.07
N ASP A 230 9.81 12.41 -29.47
CA ASP A 230 9.25 11.81 -28.25
C ASP A 230 8.71 10.39 -28.47
N ALA A 231 8.45 10.00 -29.71
CA ALA A 231 7.99 8.65 -30.04
C ALA A 231 9.17 7.66 -30.16
N PRO A 232 9.41 6.76 -29.19
CA PRO A 232 10.57 5.85 -29.13
C PRO A 232 10.77 4.97 -30.37
N ASN A 233 9.68 4.67 -31.09
CA ASN A 233 9.73 3.85 -32.32
C ASN A 233 10.25 4.60 -33.56
N ASN A 234 10.41 5.92 -33.46
CA ASN A 234 10.89 6.74 -34.57
C ASN A 234 12.42 6.79 -34.65
N ALA A 235 13.10 6.21 -33.69
CA ALA A 235 14.55 6.05 -33.69
C ALA A 235 14.95 4.57 -33.46
N GLY A 236 16.20 4.25 -33.67
CA GLY A 236 16.76 2.91 -33.43
C GLY A 236 18.25 2.95 -33.25
N ILE A 237 18.78 1.86 -32.66
CA ILE A 237 20.23 1.67 -32.49
C ILE A 237 20.79 0.97 -33.73
N TYR A 238 21.83 1.55 -34.28
CA TYR A 238 22.51 1.07 -35.49
C TYR A 238 24.02 1.11 -35.32
N LYS A 239 24.74 0.45 -36.25
CA LYS A 239 26.19 0.68 -36.37
C LYS A 239 26.50 1.94 -37.17
N LEU A 240 27.55 2.64 -36.83
CA LEU A 240 28.04 3.81 -37.60
C LEU A 240 28.22 3.44 -39.07
N ASN A 241 28.72 2.24 -39.38
CA ASN A 241 28.83 1.76 -40.73
C ASN A 241 27.50 1.67 -41.49
N THR A 242 26.41 1.34 -40.79
CA THR A 242 25.07 1.28 -41.38
C THR A 242 24.62 2.69 -41.78
N ILE A 243 24.67 3.66 -40.89
CA ILE A 243 24.27 5.04 -41.18
C ILE A 243 25.16 5.68 -42.22
N SER A 244 26.45 5.30 -42.25
CA SER A 244 27.39 5.73 -43.32
C SER A 244 26.98 5.21 -44.72
N ASN A 245 26.21 4.10 -44.79
CA ASN A 245 25.65 3.64 -46.04
C ASN A 245 24.38 4.40 -46.46
N ASP A 246 23.60 4.89 -45.49
CA ASP A 246 22.46 5.78 -45.74
C ASP A 246 22.96 7.19 -46.17
N ASP A 247 24.00 7.70 -45.50
CA ASP A 247 24.62 8.98 -45.82
C ASP A 247 26.14 8.96 -45.61
N SER A 248 26.89 8.82 -46.70
CA SER A 248 28.37 8.81 -46.64
C SER A 248 29.01 10.15 -46.29
N ASP A 249 28.26 11.25 -46.36
CA ASP A 249 28.75 12.59 -46.02
C ASP A 249 29.08 12.75 -44.53
N ILE A 250 28.59 11.84 -43.66
CA ILE A 250 28.91 11.85 -42.22
C ILE A 250 30.31 11.30 -41.90
N ILE A 251 30.88 10.46 -42.76
CA ILE A 251 32.14 9.76 -42.50
C ILE A 251 33.26 10.70 -42.03
N PRO A 252 33.48 11.87 -42.65
CA PRO A 252 34.52 12.80 -42.20
C PRO A 252 34.32 13.37 -40.80
N LEU A 253 33.08 13.32 -40.27
CA LEU A 253 32.71 13.89 -38.97
C LEU A 253 32.97 12.91 -37.80
N LEU A 254 32.90 11.61 -38.09
CA LEU A 254 32.83 10.53 -37.06
C LEU A 254 34.02 10.52 -36.08
N HIS A 255 35.16 11.03 -36.46
CA HIS A 255 36.36 11.13 -35.59
C HIS A 255 36.41 12.39 -34.75
N THR A 256 35.41 13.28 -34.84
CA THR A 256 35.37 14.49 -34.02
C THR A 256 35.12 14.08 -32.55
N PRO A 257 35.92 14.60 -31.60
CA PRO A 257 35.69 14.31 -30.17
C PRO A 257 34.36 14.83 -29.68
N ALA A 258 33.77 14.13 -28.69
CA ALA A 258 32.64 14.62 -27.92
C ALA A 258 33.11 15.77 -26.98
N PRO A 259 32.20 16.71 -26.60
CA PRO A 259 30.91 16.97 -27.24
C PRO A 259 31.04 17.80 -28.54
N CYS A 260 30.23 17.47 -29.55
CA CYS A 260 30.18 18.25 -30.78
C CYS A 260 28.82 18.06 -31.49
N ALA A 261 28.43 19.07 -32.30
CA ALA A 261 27.25 18.97 -33.15
C ALA A 261 27.50 19.59 -34.52
N PHE A 262 26.78 19.10 -35.52
CA PHE A 262 26.86 19.52 -36.89
C PHE A 262 25.47 19.69 -37.50
N GLU A 263 25.26 20.72 -38.26
CA GLU A 263 24.07 20.97 -39.04
C GLU A 263 24.43 21.06 -40.53
N ARG A 264 23.57 20.51 -41.40
CA ARG A 264 23.74 20.53 -42.84
C ARG A 264 23.13 21.81 -43.40
N ASP A 265 23.96 22.65 -44.08
CA ASP A 265 23.51 23.91 -44.70
C ASP A 265 22.72 23.67 -46.00
N GLU A 266 22.12 24.74 -46.55
CA GLU A 266 21.31 24.70 -47.77
C GLU A 266 22.10 24.18 -48.99
N ASN A 267 23.45 24.17 -48.96
CA ASN A 267 24.31 23.64 -50.01
C ASN A 267 24.66 22.17 -49.80
N GLY A 268 24.13 21.51 -48.71
CA GLY A 268 24.37 20.13 -48.38
C GLY A 268 25.70 19.88 -47.65
N VAL A 269 26.35 20.90 -47.09
CA VAL A 269 27.63 20.80 -46.40
C VAL A 269 27.42 20.89 -44.89
N PHE A 270 28.03 19.98 -44.14
CA PHE A 270 27.97 20.02 -42.67
C PHE A 270 28.83 21.18 -42.12
N ARG A 271 28.26 21.91 -41.18
CA ARG A 271 28.93 22.94 -40.40
C ARG A 271 28.85 22.60 -38.92
N GLN A 272 30.00 22.67 -38.25
CA GLN A 272 30.06 22.50 -36.83
C GLN A 272 29.42 23.69 -36.12
N ILE A 273 28.51 23.36 -35.17
CA ILE A 273 27.88 24.33 -34.28
C ILE A 273 28.90 24.66 -33.19
N LYS A 274 29.28 25.93 -33.11
CA LYS A 274 30.24 26.38 -32.08
C LYS A 274 29.53 26.50 -30.74
N ASP A 275 30.25 26.12 -29.68
CA ASP A 275 29.79 26.23 -28.31
C ASP A 275 28.51 25.40 -28.03
N TRP A 276 28.25 24.35 -28.84
CA TRP A 276 27.17 23.41 -28.58
C TRP A 276 27.49 22.59 -27.33
N LYS A 277 26.46 22.42 -26.50
CA LYS A 277 26.50 21.56 -25.32
C LYS A 277 25.32 20.57 -25.40
N PRO A 278 25.48 19.33 -24.94
CA PRO A 278 24.34 18.42 -24.74
C PRO A 278 23.32 19.05 -23.78
N GLU A 279 22.02 18.75 -23.97
CA GLU A 279 20.97 19.23 -23.08
C GLU A 279 21.21 18.79 -21.61
N ASN A 280 21.84 17.64 -21.43
CA ASN A 280 22.20 17.13 -20.11
C ASN A 280 23.33 17.93 -19.41
N GLU A 281 24.15 18.72 -20.13
CA GLU A 281 25.17 19.59 -19.51
C GLU A 281 24.56 20.87 -18.92
N GLU A 282 23.41 21.35 -19.42
CA GLU A 282 22.71 22.48 -18.79
C GLU A 282 22.10 22.04 -17.43
N GLU A 283 21.64 20.81 -17.34
CA GLU A 283 21.14 20.23 -16.07
C GLU A 283 22.25 19.92 -15.07
N SER A 284 23.48 19.61 -15.54
CA SER A 284 24.61 19.32 -14.65
C SER A 284 25.17 20.57 -13.94
N ASP A 285 24.97 21.72 -14.51
CA ASP A 285 25.38 23.03 -13.93
C ASP A 285 24.30 23.59 -12.97
N MET A 286 23.08 23.02 -12.94
CA MET A 286 22.02 23.42 -12.03
C MET A 286 22.25 22.82 -10.64
N ASP A 287 21.83 23.54 -9.60
CA ASP A 287 21.74 22.99 -8.26
C ASP A 287 20.79 21.78 -8.24
N ILE A 288 21.11 20.75 -7.42
CA ILE A 288 20.34 19.50 -7.37
C ILE A 288 18.86 19.75 -7.06
N LEU A 289 18.54 20.71 -6.19
CA LEU A 289 17.15 21.04 -5.84
C LEU A 289 16.40 21.71 -7.00
N GLU A 290 17.09 22.54 -7.80
CA GLU A 290 16.52 23.14 -9.01
C GLU A 290 16.21 22.06 -10.07
N ARG A 291 17.10 21.06 -10.22
CA ARG A 291 16.86 19.89 -11.08
C ARG A 291 15.67 19.06 -10.59
N CYS A 292 15.59 18.79 -9.30
CA CYS A 292 14.45 18.07 -8.73
C CYS A 292 13.14 18.80 -9.01
N GLN A 293 13.09 20.14 -8.90
CA GLN A 293 11.89 20.89 -9.20
C GLN A 293 11.48 20.75 -10.68
N LYS A 294 12.44 20.84 -11.61
CA LYS A 294 12.20 20.62 -13.04
C LYS A 294 11.67 19.20 -13.30
N TRP A 295 12.31 18.19 -12.71
CA TRP A 295 11.90 16.81 -12.88
C TRP A 295 10.51 16.51 -12.27
N HIS A 296 10.10 17.19 -11.18
CA HIS A 296 8.74 17.12 -10.67
C HIS A 296 7.72 17.72 -11.66
N GLU A 297 8.04 18.86 -12.28
CA GLU A 297 7.21 19.49 -13.31
C GLU A 297 7.08 18.60 -14.56
N GLU A 298 8.07 17.76 -14.84
CA GLU A 298 8.11 16.80 -15.95
C GLU A 298 7.65 15.37 -15.55
N SER A 299 7.17 15.19 -14.32
CA SER A 299 6.78 13.87 -13.74
C SER A 299 7.88 12.80 -13.81
N LYS A 300 9.15 13.20 -13.80
CA LYS A 300 10.33 12.31 -13.85
C LYS A 300 10.80 11.90 -12.45
N HIS A 301 9.91 11.27 -11.68
CA HIS A 301 10.18 10.96 -10.27
C HIS A 301 11.31 9.95 -10.08
N HIS A 302 11.48 8.99 -11.00
CA HIS A 302 12.61 8.06 -10.97
C HIS A 302 13.97 8.76 -11.04
N ASN A 303 14.08 9.80 -11.89
CA ASN A 303 15.35 10.56 -12.02
C ASN A 303 15.71 11.26 -10.70
N ILE A 304 14.71 11.73 -9.95
CA ILE A 304 14.90 12.34 -8.63
C ILE A 304 15.41 11.29 -7.65
N ILE A 305 14.77 10.14 -7.60
CA ILE A 305 15.13 9.04 -6.69
C ILE A 305 16.56 8.59 -6.98
N ASP A 306 16.88 8.27 -8.24
CA ASP A 306 18.21 7.80 -8.65
C ASP A 306 19.31 8.81 -8.30
N ALA A 307 19.05 10.11 -8.54
CA ALA A 307 20.02 11.16 -8.27
C ALA A 307 20.24 11.43 -6.78
N LEU A 308 19.16 11.39 -5.97
CA LEU A 308 19.23 11.72 -4.56
C LEU A 308 19.66 10.52 -3.71
N GLU A 309 19.27 9.28 -4.05
CA GLU A 309 19.78 8.07 -3.41
C GLU A 309 21.28 7.85 -3.64
N ALA A 310 21.83 8.34 -4.76
CA ALA A 310 23.27 8.32 -5.00
C ALA A 310 24.08 9.20 -4.03
N ILE A 311 23.42 10.14 -3.31
CA ILE A 311 24.04 10.94 -2.25
C ILE A 311 24.01 10.13 -0.95
N PRO A 312 25.15 9.87 -0.28
CA PRO A 312 25.15 9.20 1.02
C PRO A 312 24.21 9.89 2.02
N SER A 313 23.51 9.11 2.83
CA SER A 313 22.50 9.64 3.76
C SER A 313 23.06 10.70 4.72
N GLU A 314 24.31 10.53 5.16
CA GLU A 314 25.02 11.47 6.02
C GLU A 314 25.42 12.80 5.34
N GLU A 315 25.33 12.89 4.03
CA GLU A 315 25.62 14.09 3.23
C GLU A 315 24.34 14.80 2.75
N ARG A 316 23.17 14.21 2.93
CA ARG A 316 21.90 14.81 2.54
C ARG A 316 21.46 15.88 3.52
N THR A 317 20.92 16.97 2.99
CA THR A 317 20.29 18.01 3.82
C THR A 317 18.79 17.71 3.99
N PRO A 318 18.11 18.30 4.98
CA PRO A 318 16.67 18.15 5.15
C PRO A 318 15.85 18.44 3.88
N GLU A 319 16.28 19.43 3.08
CA GLU A 319 15.62 19.79 1.84
C GLU A 319 15.79 18.70 0.76
N ILE A 320 16.96 18.05 0.70
CA ILE A 320 17.21 16.92 -0.21
C ILE A 320 16.33 15.74 0.17
N ASP A 321 16.28 15.37 1.46
CA ASP A 321 15.43 14.27 1.92
C ASP A 321 13.95 14.59 1.72
N MET A 322 13.53 15.86 1.83
CA MET A 322 12.16 16.28 1.52
C MET A 322 11.80 16.15 0.03
N GLU A 323 12.70 16.44 -0.89
CA GLU A 323 12.45 16.24 -2.34
C GLU A 323 12.45 14.74 -2.69
N LEU A 324 13.30 13.93 -2.03
CA LEU A 324 13.28 12.48 -2.16
C LEU A 324 11.97 11.88 -1.64
N ALA A 325 11.52 12.29 -0.44
CA ALA A 325 10.24 11.87 0.12
C ALA A 325 9.05 12.28 -0.78
N ARG A 326 9.11 13.48 -1.38
CA ARG A 326 8.12 13.91 -2.37
C ARG A 326 8.09 13.01 -3.62
N ALA A 327 9.27 12.62 -4.10
CA ALA A 327 9.36 11.75 -5.26
C ALA A 327 8.79 10.35 -4.96
N TYR A 328 9.05 9.81 -3.76
CA TYR A 328 8.43 8.57 -3.31
C TYR A 328 6.91 8.67 -3.22
N ASN A 329 6.37 9.74 -2.59
CA ASN A 329 4.92 9.95 -2.49
C ASN A 329 4.26 10.02 -3.88
N ASN A 330 4.88 10.74 -4.83
CA ASN A 330 4.32 10.92 -6.17
C ASN A 330 4.47 9.68 -7.07
N LEU A 331 5.41 8.78 -6.77
CA LEU A 331 5.61 7.54 -7.52
C LEU A 331 4.81 6.37 -6.95
N ALA A 332 4.44 6.45 -5.67
CA ALA A 332 3.78 5.37 -4.98
C ALA A 332 2.39 5.08 -5.55
N ASN A 333 2.18 3.83 -5.97
CA ASN A 333 0.84 3.28 -6.18
C ASN A 333 0.41 2.57 -4.88
N PRO A 334 -0.53 3.10 -4.10
CA PRO A 334 -0.90 2.54 -2.80
C PRO A 334 -1.57 1.15 -2.89
N SER A 335 -2.11 0.79 -4.06
CA SER A 335 -2.69 -0.54 -4.30
C SER A 335 -1.62 -1.63 -4.51
N GLU A 336 -0.34 -1.26 -4.61
CA GLU A 336 0.75 -2.20 -4.82
C GLU A 336 1.66 -2.25 -3.58
N PRO A 337 2.15 -3.44 -3.15
CA PRO A 337 3.04 -3.57 -2.00
C PRO A 337 4.30 -2.70 -2.11
N GLU A 338 4.87 -2.55 -3.31
CA GLU A 338 6.04 -1.70 -3.55
C GLU A 338 5.71 -0.21 -3.41
N GLY A 339 4.50 0.22 -3.81
CA GLY A 339 4.04 1.60 -3.60
C GLY A 339 3.88 1.93 -2.10
N ARG A 340 3.31 1.02 -1.32
CA ARG A 340 3.22 1.17 0.15
C ARG A 340 4.62 1.26 0.81
N LYS A 341 5.60 0.49 0.34
CA LYS A 341 7.00 0.61 0.81
C LYS A 341 7.59 2.00 0.53
N LEU A 342 7.29 2.59 -0.63
CA LEU A 342 7.74 3.94 -0.96
C LEU A 342 7.13 4.99 -0.01
N LEU A 343 5.84 4.85 0.34
CA LEU A 343 5.19 5.74 1.31
C LEU A 343 5.81 5.62 2.72
N HIS A 344 6.10 4.41 3.18
CA HIS A 344 6.82 4.20 4.44
C HIS A 344 8.23 4.83 4.42
N ARG A 345 8.99 4.64 3.34
CA ARG A 345 10.31 5.29 3.17
C ARG A 345 10.21 6.82 3.20
N ALA A 346 9.16 7.38 2.57
CA ALA A 346 8.91 8.82 2.63
C ALA A 346 8.65 9.29 4.07
N LEU A 347 7.84 8.55 4.83
CA LEU A 347 7.57 8.86 6.25
C LEU A 347 8.84 8.81 7.10
N GLU A 348 9.68 7.77 6.96
CA GLU A 348 10.95 7.64 7.68
C GLU A 348 11.87 8.83 7.45
N LEU A 349 12.04 9.23 6.18
CA LEU A 349 12.84 10.40 5.83
C LEU A 349 12.28 11.68 6.47
N MET A 350 10.98 11.91 6.35
CA MET A 350 10.34 13.11 6.87
C MET A 350 10.37 13.16 8.41
N LYS A 351 10.11 12.06 9.10
CA LYS A 351 10.16 11.96 10.58
C LYS A 351 11.54 12.32 11.14
N SER A 352 12.63 11.97 10.44
CA SER A 352 14.00 12.30 10.88
C SER A 352 14.28 13.80 10.93
N HIS A 353 13.47 14.64 10.26
CA HIS A 353 13.61 16.10 10.18
C HIS A 353 12.46 16.87 10.86
N GLU A 354 11.68 16.23 11.72
CA GLU A 354 10.53 16.84 12.39
C GLU A 354 10.89 18.09 13.20
N GLU A 355 12.03 18.08 13.93
CA GLU A 355 12.47 19.22 14.72
C GLU A 355 12.73 20.48 13.88
N GLU A 356 13.20 20.32 12.63
CA GLU A 356 13.55 21.43 11.75
C GLU A 356 12.37 21.86 10.85
N LEU A 357 11.56 20.91 10.36
CA LEU A 357 10.58 21.13 9.30
C LEU A 357 9.13 20.96 9.75
N GLY A 358 8.88 20.42 10.96
CA GLY A 358 7.54 20.13 11.47
C GLY A 358 6.59 21.32 11.56
N ASP A 359 7.10 22.55 11.57
CA ASP A 359 6.32 23.79 11.51
C ASP A 359 6.21 24.37 10.08
N THR A 360 6.45 23.58 9.04
CA THR A 360 6.29 24.01 7.63
C THR A 360 5.07 23.41 6.98
N TYR A 361 4.43 24.16 6.06
CA TYR A 361 3.29 23.68 5.25
C TYR A 361 3.64 22.39 4.48
N SER A 362 4.74 22.43 3.72
CA SER A 362 5.08 21.34 2.80
C SER A 362 5.41 20.03 3.51
N TRP A 363 6.02 20.08 4.70
CA TRP A 363 6.29 18.90 5.50
C TRP A 363 4.98 18.29 6.01
N ASN A 364 4.11 19.09 6.61
CA ASN A 364 2.82 18.60 7.13
C ASN A 364 1.92 18.06 6.01
N PHE A 365 1.84 18.74 4.87
CA PHE A 365 1.06 18.26 3.74
C PHE A 365 1.54 16.88 3.23
N ARG A 366 2.87 16.71 3.05
CA ARG A 366 3.45 15.45 2.57
C ARG A 366 3.34 14.32 3.59
N MET A 367 3.46 14.62 4.89
CA MET A 367 3.19 13.64 5.96
C MET A 367 1.73 13.17 5.89
N GLY A 368 0.79 14.13 5.82
CA GLY A 368 -0.63 13.83 5.69
C GLY A 368 -0.93 12.98 4.45
N TYR A 369 -0.32 13.31 3.31
CA TYR A 369 -0.47 12.56 2.06
C TYR A 369 -0.02 11.09 2.23
N ALA A 370 1.20 10.87 2.73
CA ALA A 370 1.72 9.52 2.92
C ALA A 370 0.85 8.67 3.87
N TYR A 371 0.43 9.24 4.99
CA TYR A 371 -0.46 8.56 5.93
C TYR A 371 -1.84 8.25 5.33
N TYR A 372 -2.41 9.19 4.56
CA TYR A 372 -3.71 8.99 3.92
C TYR A 372 -3.70 7.79 2.98
N TYR A 373 -2.66 7.69 2.13
CA TYR A 373 -2.52 6.57 1.19
C TYR A 373 -2.02 5.26 1.84
N LEU A 374 -1.61 5.30 3.10
CA LEU A 374 -1.35 4.11 3.91
C LEU A 374 -2.57 3.64 4.72
N ASP A 375 -3.76 4.16 4.44
CA ASP A 375 -5.01 3.86 5.16
C ASP A 375 -4.97 4.33 6.63
N GLN A 376 -4.22 5.39 6.95
CA GLN A 376 -4.04 5.94 8.30
C GLN A 376 -4.67 7.34 8.43
N GLU A 377 -5.98 7.44 8.16
CA GLU A 377 -6.69 8.72 8.08
C GLU A 377 -6.65 9.54 9.39
N GLY A 378 -6.54 8.88 10.55
CA GLY A 378 -6.41 9.56 11.84
C GLY A 378 -5.11 10.35 11.96
N SER A 379 -4.01 9.74 11.56
CA SER A 379 -2.70 10.41 11.47
C SER A 379 -2.71 11.48 10.38
N ALA A 380 -3.23 11.14 9.19
CA ALA A 380 -3.32 12.08 8.07
C ALA A 380 -4.09 13.35 8.43
N LEU A 381 -5.22 13.22 9.13
CA LEU A 381 -6.07 14.33 9.55
C LEU A 381 -5.29 15.39 10.35
N ARG A 382 -4.50 14.96 11.34
CA ARG A 382 -3.69 15.88 12.17
C ARG A 382 -2.72 16.70 11.33
N TYR A 383 -2.07 16.05 10.38
CA TYR A 383 -1.10 16.71 9.50
C TYR A 383 -1.76 17.63 8.47
N PHE A 384 -2.90 17.25 7.89
CA PHE A 384 -3.65 18.13 6.98
C PHE A 384 -4.25 19.35 7.70
N GLU A 385 -4.77 19.20 8.91
CA GLU A 385 -5.26 20.34 9.72
C GLU A 385 -4.08 21.30 10.02
N LYS A 386 -2.90 20.78 10.35
CA LYS A 386 -1.71 21.59 10.54
C LYS A 386 -1.22 22.25 9.24
N ALA A 387 -1.27 21.54 8.12
CA ALA A 387 -0.94 22.09 6.81
C ALA A 387 -1.91 23.23 6.42
N LEU A 388 -3.22 23.07 6.68
CA LEU A 388 -4.21 24.12 6.44
C LEU A 388 -3.93 25.38 7.29
N GLU A 389 -3.58 25.20 8.57
CA GLU A 389 -3.20 26.31 9.46
C GLU A 389 -1.98 27.08 8.93
N LEU A 390 -0.98 26.35 8.39
CA LEU A 390 0.28 26.88 7.89
C LEU A 390 0.24 27.33 6.43
N HIS A 391 -0.90 27.20 5.76
CA HIS A 391 -1.02 27.47 4.33
C HIS A 391 -0.71 28.94 3.99
N PRO A 392 0.23 29.20 3.06
CA PRO A 392 0.71 30.55 2.78
C PRO A 392 -0.25 31.40 1.94
N GLY A 393 -1.51 30.99 1.76
CA GLY A 393 -2.49 31.72 0.95
C GLY A 393 -2.31 31.52 -0.55
N ASP A 394 -2.32 32.59 -1.33
CA ASP A 394 -2.33 32.56 -2.81
C ASP A 394 -1.00 32.11 -3.45
N ALA A 395 -0.45 30.96 -3.06
CA ALA A 395 0.77 30.42 -3.64
C ALA A 395 0.45 29.55 -4.88
N PRO A 396 0.80 29.96 -6.11
CA PRO A 396 0.31 29.35 -7.35
C PRO A 396 0.89 27.96 -7.71
N LYS A 397 1.70 27.38 -6.83
CA LYS A 397 2.33 26.05 -7.02
C LYS A 397 2.02 25.07 -5.88
N LEU A 398 1.07 25.38 -5.01
CA LEU A 398 0.64 24.55 -3.89
C LEU A 398 -0.83 24.17 -4.08
N ASN A 399 -1.22 23.08 -3.44
CA ASN A 399 -2.64 22.73 -3.34
C ASN A 399 -3.41 23.91 -2.75
N THR A 400 -4.63 24.11 -3.19
CA THR A 400 -5.46 25.20 -2.67
C THR A 400 -5.92 24.87 -1.23
N GLN A 401 -6.37 25.88 -0.48
CA GLN A 401 -6.99 25.63 0.82
C GLN A 401 -8.20 24.69 0.69
N GLN A 402 -8.95 24.81 -0.39
CA GLN A 402 -10.12 23.96 -0.67
C GLN A 402 -9.69 22.49 -0.87
N ASP A 403 -8.61 22.21 -1.59
CA ASP A 403 -8.10 20.84 -1.79
C ASP A 403 -7.73 20.20 -0.43
N ILE A 404 -7.13 20.98 0.48
CA ILE A 404 -6.77 20.48 1.81
C ILE A 404 -8.03 20.26 2.68
N GLU A 405 -9.03 21.16 2.60
CA GLU A 405 -10.31 21.02 3.31
C GLU A 405 -11.05 19.74 2.83
N GLU A 406 -10.99 19.42 1.54
CA GLU A 406 -11.56 18.19 0.98
C GLU A 406 -10.83 16.94 1.51
N LEU A 407 -9.50 16.96 1.57
CA LEU A 407 -8.71 15.88 2.19
C LEU A 407 -9.05 15.67 3.67
N ILE A 408 -9.23 16.77 4.42
CA ILE A 408 -9.67 16.73 5.82
C ILE A 408 -11.05 16.09 5.94
N ASP A 409 -12.00 16.44 5.06
CA ASP A 409 -13.35 15.88 5.08
C ASP A 409 -13.33 14.36 4.74
N TRP A 410 -12.46 13.93 3.84
CA TRP A 410 -12.28 12.51 3.53
C TRP A 410 -11.64 11.75 4.70
N CYS A 411 -10.61 12.31 5.33
CA CYS A 411 -10.08 11.72 6.56
C CYS A 411 -11.15 11.57 7.64
N LYS A 412 -12.01 12.59 7.86
CA LYS A 412 -13.11 12.52 8.82
C LYS A 412 -14.14 11.43 8.49
N LYS A 413 -14.40 11.20 7.21
CA LYS A 413 -15.24 10.07 6.77
C LYS A 413 -14.52 8.74 7.03
N GLY A 414 -13.24 8.62 6.67
CA GLY A 414 -12.43 7.42 6.90
C GLY A 414 -12.35 7.03 8.36
N ILE A 415 -12.11 7.96 9.28
CA ILE A 415 -12.09 7.64 10.73
C ILE A 415 -13.45 7.25 11.30
N SER A 416 -14.55 7.63 10.63
CA SER A 416 -15.91 7.27 11.05
C SER A 416 -16.34 5.90 10.53
N LEU A 417 -15.96 5.58 9.29
CA LEU A 417 -16.16 4.29 8.65
C LEU A 417 -14.85 3.87 7.96
N PRO A 418 -13.91 3.26 8.69
CA PRO A 418 -12.65 2.83 8.12
C PRO A 418 -12.81 1.85 6.96
N GLN A 419 -12.06 2.09 5.89
CA GLN A 419 -11.96 1.22 4.73
C GLN A 419 -10.49 0.89 4.52
N PHE A 420 -10.18 -0.39 4.41
CA PHE A 420 -8.83 -0.87 4.22
C PHE A 420 -8.71 -1.55 2.86
N SER A 421 -7.58 -1.35 2.19
CA SER A 421 -7.21 -2.16 1.03
C SER A 421 -7.06 -3.64 1.41
N GLU A 422 -6.55 -3.91 2.62
CA GLU A 422 -6.51 -5.21 3.27
C GLU A 422 -6.77 -5.01 4.77
N CYS A 423 -7.84 -5.61 5.31
CA CYS A 423 -8.12 -5.57 6.74
C CYS A 423 -7.15 -6.48 7.53
N PHE A 424 -7.09 -6.33 8.85
CA PHE A 424 -6.17 -7.10 9.71
C PHE A 424 -6.34 -8.62 9.54
N ARG A 425 -7.57 -9.10 9.36
CA ARG A 425 -7.85 -10.50 9.06
C ARG A 425 -7.15 -10.96 7.78
N GLU A 426 -7.32 -10.24 6.67
CA GLU A 426 -6.72 -10.57 5.38
C GLU A 426 -5.19 -10.51 5.44
N ARG A 427 -4.64 -9.44 6.06
CA ARG A 427 -3.19 -9.33 6.29
C ARG A 427 -2.64 -10.53 7.08
N THR A 428 -3.37 -10.97 8.13
CA THR A 428 -3.00 -12.14 8.93
C THR A 428 -3.00 -13.43 8.10
N GLU A 429 -4.05 -13.67 7.31
CA GLU A 429 -4.17 -14.86 6.45
C GLU A 429 -3.04 -14.88 5.41
N ASN A 430 -2.82 -13.78 4.68
CA ASN A 430 -1.78 -13.63 3.67
C ASN A 430 -0.36 -13.80 4.25
N TRP A 431 -0.13 -13.27 5.45
CA TRP A 431 1.15 -13.43 6.11
C TRP A 431 1.45 -14.89 6.47
N TRP A 432 0.47 -15.60 7.03
CA TRP A 432 0.66 -17.01 7.39
C TRP A 432 0.91 -17.90 6.18
N GLU A 433 0.28 -17.62 5.04
CA GLU A 433 0.59 -18.30 3.78
C GLU A 433 2.04 -18.02 3.34
N THR A 434 2.45 -16.75 3.33
CA THR A 434 3.82 -16.33 2.99
C THR A 434 4.84 -16.96 3.94
N PHE A 435 4.58 -16.95 5.24
CA PHE A 435 5.49 -17.51 6.23
C PHE A 435 5.61 -19.03 6.11
N ALA A 436 4.52 -19.74 5.82
CA ALA A 436 4.55 -21.19 5.59
C ALA A 436 5.46 -21.59 4.43
N ASP A 437 5.55 -20.76 3.38
CA ASP A 437 6.43 -21.01 2.24
C ASP A 437 7.91 -20.75 2.55
N MET A 438 8.22 -19.78 3.43
CA MET A 438 9.60 -19.36 3.72
C MET A 438 10.20 -19.96 5.00
N GLU A 439 9.38 -20.48 5.93
CA GLU A 439 9.81 -20.91 7.28
C GLU A 439 10.93 -21.95 7.27
N ALA A 440 10.91 -22.87 6.29
CA ALA A 440 11.93 -23.92 6.21
C ALA A 440 13.32 -23.36 5.87
N GLU A 441 13.41 -22.37 5.00
CA GLU A 441 14.65 -21.68 4.67
C GLU A 441 15.15 -20.86 5.87
N LEU A 442 14.26 -20.14 6.54
CA LEU A 442 14.57 -19.35 7.72
C LEU A 442 15.11 -20.23 8.86
N ARG A 443 14.48 -21.38 9.14
CA ARG A 443 14.98 -22.36 10.11
C ARG A 443 16.37 -22.88 9.75
N GLN A 444 16.58 -23.19 8.46
CA GLN A 444 17.89 -23.62 8.00
C GLN A 444 18.94 -22.53 8.24
N MET A 445 18.64 -21.28 7.96
CA MET A 445 19.54 -20.15 8.22
C MET A 445 19.89 -20.04 9.70
N MET A 446 18.90 -20.15 10.59
CA MET A 446 19.10 -20.13 12.06
C MET A 446 19.94 -21.32 12.54
N ASP A 447 19.72 -22.53 12.02
CA ASP A 447 20.45 -23.75 12.38
C ASP A 447 21.91 -23.73 11.90
N GLU A 448 22.19 -23.09 10.77
CA GLU A 448 23.53 -22.95 10.20
C GLU A 448 24.34 -21.84 10.88
N ASP A 449 23.71 -20.81 11.43
CA ASP A 449 24.37 -19.65 12.07
C ASP A 449 24.84 -19.93 13.52
N LYS A 450 25.68 -20.94 13.69
CA LYS A 450 26.23 -21.34 15.00
C LYS A 450 27.11 -20.28 15.68
N GLU A 451 27.61 -19.34 14.91
CA GLU A 451 28.49 -18.26 15.39
C GLU A 451 27.74 -16.94 15.60
N HIS A 452 26.41 -16.91 15.34
CA HIS A 452 25.53 -15.73 15.43
C HIS A 452 26.01 -14.53 14.61
N THR A 453 26.53 -14.81 13.40
CA THR A 453 27.04 -13.78 12.47
C THR A 453 25.98 -13.28 11.50
N ARG A 454 24.90 -14.01 11.31
CA ARG A 454 23.75 -13.68 10.42
C ARG A 454 22.52 -13.20 11.17
N GLY A 455 22.61 -12.97 12.48
CA GLY A 455 21.46 -12.58 13.29
C GLY A 455 20.73 -11.33 12.75
N ALA A 456 21.48 -10.32 12.33
CA ALA A 456 20.89 -9.10 11.75
C ALA A 456 20.14 -9.36 10.42
N GLU A 457 20.67 -10.25 9.57
CA GLU A 457 20.02 -10.65 8.30
C GLU A 457 18.70 -11.40 8.57
N ILE A 458 18.73 -12.34 9.52
CA ILE A 458 17.56 -13.15 9.91
C ILE A 458 16.46 -12.24 10.51
N VAL A 459 16.85 -11.33 11.40
CA VAL A 459 15.92 -10.36 12.02
C VAL A 459 15.33 -9.42 10.96
N ALA A 460 16.17 -8.91 10.04
CA ALA A 460 15.70 -8.01 8.98
C ALA A 460 14.68 -8.70 8.05
N GLN A 461 14.94 -9.97 7.68
CA GLN A 461 14.01 -10.74 6.86
C GLN A 461 12.67 -10.99 7.58
N MET A 462 12.69 -11.30 8.89
CA MET A 462 11.47 -11.46 9.66
C MET A 462 10.73 -10.14 9.81
N GLN A 463 11.44 -9.04 10.10
CA GLN A 463 10.85 -7.71 10.21
C GLN A 463 10.15 -7.29 8.92
N GLU A 464 10.80 -7.48 7.77
CA GLU A 464 10.21 -7.14 6.47
C GLU A 464 8.89 -7.88 6.22
N THR A 465 8.82 -9.16 6.63
CA THR A 465 7.57 -9.92 6.49
C THR A 465 6.52 -9.50 7.52
N LEU A 466 6.88 -9.29 8.79
CA LEU A 466 5.94 -8.85 9.82
C LEU A 466 5.35 -7.47 9.52
N ASN A 467 6.09 -6.61 8.84
CA ASN A 467 5.60 -5.30 8.38
C ASN A 467 4.48 -5.40 7.32
N LEU A 468 4.21 -6.57 6.76
CA LEU A 468 3.03 -6.79 5.92
C LEU A 468 1.72 -6.82 6.73
N VAL A 469 1.80 -7.09 8.05
CA VAL A 469 0.63 -7.12 8.94
C VAL A 469 0.60 -5.93 9.87
N PHE A 470 1.73 -5.63 10.51
CA PHE A 470 1.87 -4.63 11.55
C PHE A 470 2.68 -3.44 11.06
N ASP A 471 2.20 -2.23 11.30
CA ASP A 471 2.98 -1.00 11.05
C ASP A 471 4.21 -0.96 11.96
N GLU A 472 4.02 -1.26 13.26
CA GLU A 472 5.09 -1.41 14.23
C GLU A 472 4.90 -2.68 15.07
N ILE A 473 5.96 -3.48 15.18
CA ILE A 473 5.97 -4.72 15.97
C ILE A 473 7.35 -4.99 16.57
N SER A 474 7.37 -5.33 17.84
CA SER A 474 8.53 -5.88 18.53
C SER A 474 8.46 -7.40 18.62
N PHE A 475 9.57 -8.07 18.33
CA PHE A 475 9.63 -9.53 18.38
C PHE A 475 11.02 -10.03 18.78
N GLU A 476 11.06 -11.27 19.24
CA GLU A 476 12.31 -11.98 19.53
C GLU A 476 12.27 -13.34 18.80
N MET A 477 13.43 -13.82 18.37
CA MET A 477 13.57 -15.12 17.74
C MET A 477 14.59 -15.98 18.48
N GLY A 478 14.32 -17.28 18.57
CA GLY A 478 15.18 -18.18 19.30
C GLY A 478 14.91 -19.66 18.99
N VAL A 479 15.47 -20.53 19.83
CA VAL A 479 15.24 -21.97 19.78
C VAL A 479 14.84 -22.44 21.17
N GLY A 480 13.61 -22.93 21.30
CA GLY A 480 13.03 -23.47 22.54
C GLY A 480 12.86 -24.98 22.48
N GLY A 481 13.86 -25.73 22.99
CA GLY A 481 13.83 -27.18 22.98
C GLY A 481 14.07 -27.77 21.59
N GLU A 482 13.04 -28.39 21.01
CA GLU A 482 13.11 -29.03 19.67
C GLU A 482 12.57 -28.15 18.55
N LYS A 483 11.98 -26.99 18.89
CA LYS A 483 11.36 -26.07 17.92
C LYS A 483 12.05 -24.70 17.93
N HIS A 484 11.91 -24.01 16.82
CA HIS A 484 12.23 -22.59 16.75
C HIS A 484 11.14 -21.78 17.46
N GLU A 485 11.46 -20.59 17.91
CA GLU A 485 10.54 -19.71 18.63
C GLU A 485 10.46 -18.35 17.93
N LEU A 486 9.23 -17.87 17.73
CA LEU A 486 8.91 -16.49 17.42
C LEU A 486 8.07 -15.96 18.60
N ILE A 487 8.62 -14.97 19.30
CA ILE A 487 7.98 -14.33 20.45
C ILE A 487 7.56 -12.93 19.99
N LEU A 488 6.27 -12.67 19.91
CA LEU A 488 5.69 -11.38 19.57
C LEU A 488 5.44 -10.63 20.87
N THR A 489 6.00 -9.43 21.02
CA THR A 489 5.91 -8.70 22.29
C THR A 489 5.03 -7.46 22.14
N PRO A 490 4.01 -7.28 23.00
CA PRO A 490 3.15 -6.10 23.00
C PRO A 490 3.83 -4.87 23.65
N GLU A 491 5.03 -5.00 24.21
CA GLU A 491 5.77 -3.94 24.91
C GLU A 491 4.95 -3.19 25.97
N GLY A 492 4.06 -3.94 26.66
CA GLY A 492 3.16 -3.39 27.67
C GLY A 492 1.85 -2.82 27.14
N ASP A 493 1.64 -2.77 25.84
CA ASP A 493 0.37 -2.34 25.23
C ASP A 493 -0.68 -3.43 25.26
N LYS A 494 -1.78 -3.16 25.99
CA LYS A 494 -2.89 -4.10 26.11
C LYS A 494 -3.76 -4.15 24.85
N VAL A 495 -3.82 -3.09 24.06
CA VAL A 495 -4.59 -3.06 22.81
C VAL A 495 -3.86 -3.91 21.80
N LYS A 496 -2.54 -3.71 21.62
CA LYS A 496 -1.68 -4.53 20.77
C LYS A 496 -1.73 -6.02 21.13
N LEU A 497 -1.88 -6.34 22.43
CA LEU A 497 -2.00 -7.73 22.88
C LEU A 497 -3.19 -8.47 22.24
N PHE A 498 -4.31 -7.79 21.96
CA PHE A 498 -5.45 -8.39 21.26
C PHE A 498 -5.10 -8.78 19.84
N GLU A 499 -4.40 -7.91 19.10
CA GLU A 499 -3.92 -8.18 17.74
C GLU A 499 -2.98 -9.38 17.71
N LEU A 500 -2.00 -9.40 18.61
CA LEU A 500 -1.03 -10.50 18.69
C LEU A 500 -1.67 -11.85 19.02
N VAL A 501 -2.66 -11.86 19.88
CA VAL A 501 -3.41 -13.09 20.22
C VAL A 501 -4.26 -13.56 19.05
N TYR A 502 -4.91 -12.63 18.33
CA TYR A 502 -5.64 -12.97 17.11
C TYR A 502 -4.69 -13.56 16.07
N PHE A 503 -3.60 -12.89 15.77
CA PHE A 503 -2.57 -13.33 14.83
C PHE A 503 -2.00 -14.71 15.18
N GLN A 504 -1.63 -14.95 16.46
CA GLN A 504 -1.12 -16.23 16.93
C GLN A 504 -2.12 -17.38 16.73
N LYS A 505 -3.42 -17.15 16.98
CA LYS A 505 -4.47 -18.17 16.85
C LYS A 505 -4.64 -18.68 15.42
N HIS A 506 -4.26 -17.87 14.42
CA HIS A 506 -4.35 -18.21 13.00
C HIS A 506 -3.12 -18.95 12.46
N ALA A 507 -2.12 -19.23 13.32
CA ALA A 507 -0.93 -19.95 12.89
C ALA A 507 -1.28 -21.35 12.33
N PRO A 508 -0.85 -21.69 11.08
CA PRO A 508 -1.11 -22.97 10.45
C PRO A 508 -0.48 -24.13 11.24
N LYS A 509 -1.13 -25.27 11.21
CA LYS A 509 -0.66 -26.47 11.94
C LYS A 509 0.73 -26.92 11.45
N GLU A 510 0.98 -26.78 10.18
CA GLU A 510 2.25 -27.11 9.53
C GLU A 510 3.39 -26.28 10.11
N VAL A 511 3.17 -24.99 10.30
CA VAL A 511 4.14 -24.07 10.94
C VAL A 511 4.32 -24.46 12.41
N LEU A 512 3.24 -24.75 13.12
CA LEU A 512 3.30 -25.14 14.54
C LEU A 512 3.97 -26.50 14.79
N GLU A 513 4.21 -27.33 13.76
CA GLU A 513 5.04 -28.52 13.88
C GLU A 513 6.50 -28.17 14.16
N HIS A 514 6.98 -27.03 13.66
CA HIS A 514 8.37 -26.61 13.69
C HIS A 514 8.63 -25.37 14.55
N TRP A 515 7.60 -24.56 14.77
CA TRP A 515 7.70 -23.30 15.51
C TRP A 515 6.82 -23.28 16.75
N ASN A 516 7.29 -22.62 17.80
CA ASN A 516 6.49 -22.11 18.90
C ASN A 516 6.22 -20.62 18.61
N ILE A 517 4.98 -20.27 18.39
CA ILE A 517 4.55 -18.87 18.24
C ILE A 517 4.04 -18.42 19.60
N LEU A 518 4.74 -17.51 20.24
CA LEU A 518 4.48 -17.05 21.60
C LEU A 518 4.07 -15.57 21.59
N VAL A 519 3.19 -15.19 22.47
CA VAL A 519 2.77 -13.81 22.70
C VAL A 519 3.20 -13.38 24.09
N GLY A 520 4.00 -12.32 24.15
CA GLY A 520 4.67 -11.84 25.33
C GLY A 520 5.94 -12.63 25.69
N ARG A 521 6.92 -11.92 26.22
CA ARG A 521 8.17 -12.53 26.75
C ARG A 521 7.87 -13.56 27.82
N GLN A 522 8.50 -14.72 27.70
CA GLN A 522 8.32 -15.82 28.64
C GLN A 522 9.24 -15.64 29.85
N PRO A 523 8.85 -16.09 31.05
CA PRO A 523 9.71 -16.03 32.23
C PRO A 523 10.95 -16.91 32.04
N LEU A 524 12.14 -16.35 32.27
CA LEU A 524 13.41 -16.97 32.06
C LEU A 524 14.02 -17.46 33.40
N GLN A 525 14.88 -18.49 33.34
CA GLN A 525 15.66 -18.96 34.48
C GLN A 525 16.92 -18.09 34.73
N ASN A 526 17.56 -17.64 33.67
CA ASN A 526 18.75 -16.80 33.72
C ASN A 526 18.36 -15.39 33.27
N ILE A 527 18.17 -14.51 34.23
CA ILE A 527 17.71 -13.17 34.00
C ILE A 527 18.91 -12.25 33.76
N GLY A 528 19.03 -11.69 32.60
CA GLY A 528 20.13 -10.80 32.27
C GLY A 528 19.95 -10.14 30.91
N LEU A 529 20.48 -8.93 30.79
CA LEU A 529 20.46 -8.16 29.56
C LEU A 529 21.86 -7.68 29.23
N ARG A 530 22.28 -7.90 27.97
CA ARG A 530 23.53 -7.38 27.43
C ARG A 530 23.23 -6.53 26.20
N THR A 531 23.87 -5.39 26.13
CA THR A 531 23.78 -4.49 24.99
C THR A 531 25.07 -4.48 24.18
N GLU A 532 25.00 -4.12 22.91
CA GLU A 532 26.16 -4.08 22.01
C GLU A 532 27.25 -3.11 22.47
N ASP A 533 26.87 -2.00 23.11
CA ASP A 533 27.76 -1.02 23.71
C ASP A 533 28.37 -1.44 25.06
N GLY A 534 28.14 -2.70 25.48
CA GLY A 534 28.87 -3.37 26.55
C GLY A 534 28.23 -3.30 27.93
N TRP A 535 26.97 -2.86 28.07
CA TRP A 535 26.22 -3.00 29.32
C TRP A 535 25.85 -4.46 29.59
N ASP A 536 26.07 -4.90 30.82
CA ASP A 536 25.76 -6.27 31.29
C ASP A 536 25.15 -6.16 32.68
N ILE A 537 23.85 -6.43 32.77
CA ILE A 537 23.06 -6.40 34.00
C ILE A 537 22.28 -7.66 34.18
N SER A 538 22.05 -8.05 35.40
CA SER A 538 21.25 -9.21 35.79
C SER A 538 20.19 -8.83 36.81
N GLY A 539 19.20 -9.69 36.99
CA GLY A 539 18.17 -9.47 38.00
C GLY A 539 18.70 -9.45 39.46
N GLU A 540 19.92 -9.95 39.73
CA GLU A 540 20.59 -9.87 41.01
C GLU A 540 21.23 -8.48 41.27
N ASP A 541 21.43 -7.69 40.20
CA ASP A 541 21.98 -6.31 40.31
C ASP A 541 20.89 -5.30 40.67
N VAL A 542 19.61 -5.70 40.64
CA VAL A 542 18.46 -4.81 40.77
C VAL A 542 17.75 -5.03 42.09
N GLN A 543 17.68 -3.98 42.89
CA GLN A 543 16.88 -3.92 44.12
C GLN A 543 15.51 -3.34 43.80
N ILE A 544 14.46 -3.93 44.33
CA ILE A 544 13.09 -3.47 44.12
C ILE A 544 12.33 -3.32 45.43
N TRP A 545 11.40 -2.35 45.46
CA TRP A 545 10.41 -2.14 46.49
C TRP A 545 9.05 -2.31 45.87
N LEU A 546 8.25 -3.24 46.41
CA LEU A 546 6.93 -3.57 45.93
C LEU A 546 5.87 -2.96 46.85
N GLU A 547 5.02 -2.09 46.30
CA GLU A 547 3.96 -1.37 47.02
C GLU A 547 2.58 -1.73 46.46
N GLU A 548 1.65 -2.14 47.32
CA GLU A 548 0.28 -2.42 46.93
C GLU A 548 -0.44 -1.13 46.55
N GLN A 549 -1.06 -1.08 45.35
CA GLN A 549 -1.82 0.08 44.86
C GLN A 549 -3.34 -0.19 44.89
N GLY A 550 -3.76 -1.45 44.85
CA GLY A 550 -5.14 -1.91 44.84
C GLY A 550 -5.24 -3.42 44.95
N GLU A 551 -6.43 -3.94 44.68
CA GLU A 551 -6.65 -5.39 44.68
C GLU A 551 -5.90 -6.02 43.48
N ASN A 552 -4.87 -6.79 43.73
CA ASN A 552 -3.99 -7.42 42.73
C ASN A 552 -3.19 -6.44 41.85
N SER A 553 -2.94 -5.22 42.30
CA SER A 553 -2.20 -4.18 41.60
C SER A 553 -1.06 -3.65 42.45
N PHE A 554 0.13 -3.51 41.86
CA PHE A 554 1.37 -3.15 42.53
C PHE A 554 2.16 -2.10 41.78
N ALA A 555 2.85 -1.25 42.53
CA ALA A 555 3.92 -0.39 42.03
C ALA A 555 5.29 -1.00 42.33
N ILE A 556 6.18 -0.97 41.37
CA ILE A 556 7.61 -1.28 41.56
C ILE A 556 8.43 0.00 41.57
N SER A 557 9.31 0.12 42.56
CA SER A 557 10.42 1.06 42.49
C SER A 557 11.71 0.25 42.34
N ALA A 558 12.47 0.47 41.29
CA ALA A 558 13.68 -0.28 40.97
C ALA A 558 14.94 0.58 41.08
N TYR A 559 15.99 0.02 41.64
CA TYR A 559 17.31 0.64 41.75
C TYR A 559 18.40 -0.30 41.25
N CYS A 560 19.21 0.16 40.31
CA CYS A 560 20.39 -0.54 39.83
C CYS A 560 21.60 0.39 39.84
N GLU A 561 22.60 0.13 40.74
CA GLU A 561 23.79 0.95 40.83
C GLU A 561 24.60 1.01 39.55
N LYS A 562 24.66 -0.11 38.81
CA LYS A 562 25.36 -0.21 37.50
C LYS A 562 24.81 0.75 36.45
N LEU A 563 23.49 1.02 36.47
CA LEU A 563 22.82 1.86 35.46
C LEU A 563 22.81 3.37 35.82
N LEU A 564 23.27 3.78 37.00
CA LEU A 564 23.28 5.19 37.38
C LEU A 564 24.03 6.15 36.43
N PRO A 565 25.12 5.74 35.77
CA PRO A 565 25.77 6.60 34.77
C PRO A 565 24.85 6.86 33.57
N MET A 566 24.18 5.83 33.03
CA MET A 566 23.25 5.92 31.92
C MET A 566 21.97 6.70 32.31
N LEU A 567 21.45 6.54 33.51
CA LEU A 567 20.23 7.20 33.99
C LEU A 567 20.23 8.72 33.85
N ARG A 568 21.44 9.33 33.80
CA ARG A 568 21.58 10.78 33.67
C ARG A 568 21.49 11.31 32.26
N GLU A 569 21.76 10.47 31.30
CA GLU A 569 21.89 10.81 29.87
C GLU A 569 20.78 10.17 29.04
N GLU A 570 20.35 8.94 29.40
CA GLU A 570 19.40 8.11 28.67
C GLU A 570 18.37 7.45 29.62
N GLU A 571 17.57 8.25 30.33
CA GLU A 571 16.61 7.75 31.32
C GLU A 571 15.63 6.73 30.72
N GLY A 572 15.11 6.96 29.51
CA GLY A 572 14.20 6.06 28.80
C GLY A 572 14.82 4.68 28.54
N ARG A 573 16.09 4.64 28.17
CA ARG A 573 16.80 3.37 27.94
C ARG A 573 16.98 2.57 29.22
N VAL A 574 17.27 3.23 30.36
CA VAL A 574 17.35 2.58 31.68
C VAL A 574 15.98 2.02 32.08
N TRP A 575 14.93 2.77 31.82
CA TRP A 575 13.56 2.33 32.08
C TRP A 575 13.25 1.07 31.25
N TRP A 576 13.50 1.09 29.94
CA TRP A 576 13.32 -0.06 29.06
C TRP A 576 14.14 -1.29 29.54
N MET A 577 15.41 -1.13 29.89
CA MET A 577 16.24 -2.24 30.37
C MET A 577 15.67 -2.90 31.65
N LEU A 578 15.16 -2.10 32.58
CA LEU A 578 14.63 -2.60 33.86
C LEU A 578 13.23 -3.23 33.70
N THR A 579 12.39 -2.69 32.82
CA THR A 579 11.08 -3.28 32.48
C THR A 579 11.26 -4.59 31.71
N THR A 580 12.17 -4.67 30.72
CA THR A 580 12.51 -5.90 30.03
C THR A 580 13.04 -6.98 30.99
N LEU A 581 13.89 -6.63 31.96
CA LEU A 581 14.30 -7.57 33.01
C LEU A 581 13.10 -8.05 33.87
N THR A 582 12.14 -7.19 34.13
CA THR A 582 10.92 -7.55 34.86
C THR A 582 10.07 -8.53 34.04
N ASP A 583 9.97 -8.35 32.71
CA ASP A 583 9.35 -9.31 31.80
C ASP A 583 10.05 -10.66 31.82
N GLN A 584 11.40 -10.67 31.80
CA GLN A 584 12.15 -11.92 31.91
C GLN A 584 11.94 -12.63 33.26
N VAL A 585 11.65 -11.89 34.33
CA VAL A 585 11.42 -12.45 35.66
C VAL A 585 10.00 -12.99 35.85
N LEU A 586 8.99 -12.24 35.43
CA LEU A 586 7.59 -12.54 35.63
C LEU A 586 6.90 -13.25 34.46
N GLY A 587 7.44 -13.08 33.26
CA GLY A 587 6.71 -13.12 32.02
C GLY A 587 5.96 -11.82 31.78
N GLU A 588 5.98 -11.32 30.54
CA GLU A 588 5.39 -10.04 30.18
C GLU A 588 3.88 -9.95 30.51
N ILE A 589 3.14 -11.03 30.31
CA ILE A 589 1.71 -11.08 30.63
C ILE A 589 1.44 -10.88 32.14
N SER A 590 2.26 -11.51 32.99
CA SER A 590 2.14 -11.30 34.45
C SER A 590 2.61 -9.90 34.88
N HIS A 591 3.62 -9.34 34.21
CA HIS A 591 4.06 -7.96 34.42
C HIS A 591 2.91 -7.00 34.10
N MET A 592 2.36 -7.05 32.89
CA MET A 592 1.23 -6.21 32.44
C MET A 592 -0.02 -6.36 33.33
N ARG A 593 -0.25 -7.56 33.92
CA ARG A 593 -1.42 -7.84 34.73
C ARG A 593 -1.36 -7.27 36.13
N TYR A 594 -0.17 -7.26 36.74
CA TYR A 594 -0.01 -7.01 38.17
C TYR A 594 0.78 -5.76 38.52
N ILE A 595 1.53 -5.20 37.56
CA ILE A 595 2.38 -4.04 37.79
C ILE A 595 1.84 -2.83 37.04
N ASP A 596 1.16 -1.95 37.73
CA ASP A 596 0.56 -0.75 37.11
C ASP A 596 1.49 0.45 37.06
N ARG A 597 2.55 0.43 37.89
CA ARG A 597 3.49 1.54 37.95
C ARG A 597 4.91 1.04 38.15
N PHE A 598 5.83 1.64 37.40
CA PHE A 598 7.24 1.34 37.43
C PHE A 598 8.07 2.64 37.60
N ASP A 599 8.77 2.78 38.73
CA ASP A 599 9.61 3.94 39.01
C ASP A 599 11.09 3.54 39.06
N VAL A 600 11.97 4.29 38.38
CA VAL A 600 13.42 4.10 38.42
C VAL A 600 14.03 5.09 39.44
N LEU A 601 14.80 4.55 40.37
CA LEU A 601 15.37 5.32 41.49
C LEU A 601 16.83 5.71 41.25
N VAL A 602 17.16 6.96 41.54
CA VAL A 602 18.55 7.46 41.56
C VAL A 602 19.33 7.09 42.85
N LYS A 603 18.64 6.59 43.87
CA LYS A 603 19.21 6.11 45.14
C LYS A 603 18.26 5.10 45.78
N PRO A 604 18.77 4.13 46.53
CA PRO A 604 17.93 3.15 47.23
C PRO A 604 17.04 3.81 48.31
N LYS A 605 15.84 3.23 48.52
CA LYS A 605 14.97 3.60 49.64
C LYS A 605 15.57 3.07 50.97
N ALA A 606 15.15 3.67 52.10
CA ALA A 606 15.61 3.25 53.44
C ALA A 606 14.95 1.92 53.93
N GLU A 607 13.79 1.59 53.34
CA GLU A 607 13.04 0.39 53.65
C GLU A 607 13.73 -0.87 53.07
N PRO A 608 13.49 -2.04 53.62
CA PRO A 608 14.04 -3.28 53.07
C PRO A 608 13.60 -3.53 51.63
N SER A 609 14.56 -3.82 50.77
CA SER A 609 14.32 -4.24 49.36
C SER A 609 14.37 -5.75 49.23
N ILE A 610 13.81 -6.24 48.13
CA ILE A 610 14.07 -7.57 47.61
C ILE A 610 14.89 -7.48 46.31
N LEU A 611 15.55 -8.53 45.91
CA LEU A 611 16.15 -8.61 44.56
C LEU A 611 15.06 -8.83 43.50
N MET A 612 15.27 -8.34 42.30
CA MET A 612 14.30 -8.52 41.20
C MET A 612 14.04 -10.01 40.93
N THR A 613 15.04 -10.87 41.05
CA THR A 613 14.90 -12.33 40.94
C THR A 613 13.96 -12.96 41.97
N GLN A 614 13.64 -12.26 43.06
CA GLN A 614 12.74 -12.72 44.14
C GLN A 614 11.29 -12.24 43.92
N LEU A 615 11.06 -11.41 42.91
CA LEU A 615 9.74 -10.82 42.63
C LEU A 615 8.62 -11.87 42.41
N PRO A 616 8.84 -12.94 41.63
CA PRO A 616 7.81 -13.96 41.44
C PRO A 616 7.34 -14.59 42.75
N ASP A 617 8.27 -14.90 43.66
CA ASP A 617 7.94 -15.50 44.96
C ASP A 617 7.21 -14.49 45.83
N ALA A 618 7.61 -13.22 45.83
CA ALA A 618 6.95 -12.15 46.57
C ALA A 618 5.49 -11.93 46.11
N LEU A 619 5.19 -12.08 44.84
CA LEU A 619 3.82 -11.97 44.32
C LEU A 619 3.00 -13.23 44.64
N LYS A 620 3.59 -14.43 44.51
CA LYS A 620 2.92 -15.71 44.91
C LYS A 620 2.61 -15.76 46.41
N GLU A 621 3.46 -15.23 47.27
CA GLU A 621 3.22 -15.12 48.73
C GLU A 621 2.01 -14.23 49.03
N ARG A 622 1.68 -13.29 48.13
CA ARG A 622 0.47 -12.45 48.22
C ARG A 622 -0.77 -13.09 47.57
N GLY A 623 -0.64 -14.36 47.12
CA GLY A 623 -1.74 -15.14 46.58
C GLY A 623 -2.00 -14.96 45.10
N LEU A 624 -1.07 -14.32 44.36
CA LEU A 624 -1.21 -14.09 42.92
C LEU A 624 -0.77 -15.34 42.12
N GLU A 625 -1.47 -15.63 41.07
CA GLU A 625 -1.15 -16.68 40.10
C GLU A 625 -0.48 -16.07 38.90
N LEU A 626 0.80 -16.39 38.69
CA LEU A 626 1.57 -15.93 37.54
C LEU A 626 1.29 -16.83 36.34
N SER A 627 0.92 -16.23 35.23
CA SER A 627 0.64 -16.93 33.97
C SER A 627 1.31 -16.22 32.80
N ALA A 628 1.87 -17.00 31.90
CA ALA A 628 2.35 -16.50 30.61
C ALA A 628 1.28 -16.60 29.50
N ASP A 629 0.07 -17.06 29.83
CA ASP A 629 -1.04 -17.18 28.90
C ASP A 629 -1.74 -15.82 28.72
N PRO A 630 -1.68 -15.22 27.53
CA PRO A 630 -2.31 -13.92 27.26
C PRO A 630 -3.84 -13.99 27.33
N ALA A 631 -4.46 -15.14 26.99
CA ALA A 631 -5.91 -15.27 26.98
C ALA A 631 -6.50 -15.05 28.37
N ALA A 632 -5.85 -15.59 29.41
CA ALA A 632 -6.28 -15.38 30.80
C ALA A 632 -6.27 -13.90 31.24
N TYR A 633 -5.41 -13.09 30.66
CA TYR A 633 -5.36 -11.64 30.91
C TYR A 633 -6.42 -10.89 30.09
N LEU A 634 -6.58 -11.25 28.81
CA LEU A 634 -7.59 -10.61 27.94
C LEU A 634 -9.03 -10.95 28.40
N GLU A 635 -9.26 -12.09 29.00
CA GLU A 635 -10.56 -12.46 29.56
C GLU A 635 -10.85 -11.85 30.95
N SER A 636 -9.92 -11.06 31.52
CA SER A 636 -10.09 -10.40 32.79
C SER A 636 -10.91 -9.10 32.72
N TYR A 637 -12.22 -9.18 32.96
CA TYR A 637 -13.13 -8.05 32.91
C TYR A 637 -13.10 -7.21 34.18
N LEU A 638 -13.06 -5.90 34.03
CA LEU A 638 -13.20 -4.92 35.10
C LEU A 638 -14.53 -4.19 34.99
N GLY A 639 -15.31 -4.22 36.07
CA GLY A 639 -16.54 -3.44 36.20
C GLY A 639 -16.23 -1.98 36.54
N TYR A 640 -16.89 -1.04 35.87
CA TYR A 640 -16.78 0.39 36.16
C TYR A 640 -18.14 1.06 36.30
N LYS A 641 -18.17 2.18 37.00
CA LYS A 641 -19.36 3.03 37.19
C LYS A 641 -18.99 4.47 36.90
N MET A 642 -19.89 5.20 36.27
CA MET A 642 -19.75 6.60 35.93
C MET A 642 -20.95 7.40 36.45
N GLU A 643 -20.77 8.69 36.62
CA GLU A 643 -21.90 9.62 36.81
C GLU A 643 -22.42 10.01 35.43
N PRO A 644 -23.64 9.57 35.05
CA PRO A 644 -24.11 9.73 33.68
C PRO A 644 -24.48 11.18 33.38
N ASN A 645 -24.14 11.65 32.19
CA ASN A 645 -24.67 12.88 31.64
C ASN A 645 -26.17 12.67 31.34
N LYS A 646 -26.99 13.65 31.67
CA LYS A 646 -28.46 13.60 31.52
C LYS A 646 -28.94 14.30 30.25
N ASP A 647 -28.03 14.94 29.54
CA ASP A 647 -28.32 15.57 28.26
C ASP A 647 -28.37 14.45 27.17
N PRO A 648 -29.53 14.26 26.51
CA PRO A 648 -29.65 13.24 25.48
C PRO A 648 -28.83 13.55 24.22
N ASP A 649 -28.44 14.84 24.05
CA ASP A 649 -27.63 15.31 22.92
C ASP A 649 -26.13 15.32 23.22
N ALA A 650 -25.71 14.79 24.39
CA ALA A 650 -24.29 14.62 24.70
C ALA A 650 -23.66 13.56 23.80
N ASP A 651 -22.32 13.64 23.66
CA ASP A 651 -21.57 12.60 22.95
C ASP A 651 -21.89 11.21 23.48
N TRP A 652 -21.79 10.21 22.59
CA TRP A 652 -22.04 8.81 22.92
C TRP A 652 -21.25 8.37 24.16
N ARG A 653 -21.79 7.43 24.93
CA ARG A 653 -21.22 6.87 26.16
C ARG A 653 -21.13 7.82 27.36
N LEU A 654 -21.38 9.11 27.22
CA LEU A 654 -21.44 10.01 28.39
C LEU A 654 -22.67 9.77 29.27
N ASP A 655 -23.68 9.10 28.76
CA ASP A 655 -24.88 8.66 29.51
C ASP A 655 -24.65 7.36 30.33
N VAL A 656 -23.47 6.73 30.23
CA VAL A 656 -23.16 5.45 30.88
C VAL A 656 -23.24 5.56 32.40
N MET A 657 -23.97 4.60 32.99
CA MET A 657 -24.09 4.43 34.44
C MET A 657 -23.13 3.33 34.94
N ALA A 658 -23.05 2.23 34.23
CA ALA A 658 -22.21 1.11 34.57
C ALA A 658 -21.82 0.32 33.32
N GLY A 659 -20.62 -0.24 33.32
CA GLY A 659 -20.12 -1.10 32.28
C GLY A 659 -19.09 -2.10 32.82
N SER A 660 -18.64 -2.96 31.91
CA SER A 660 -17.50 -3.85 32.13
C SER A 660 -16.65 -3.89 30.87
N THR A 661 -15.36 -3.95 31.03
CA THR A 661 -14.41 -4.05 29.92
C THR A 661 -13.21 -4.89 30.29
N CYS A 662 -12.66 -5.63 29.33
CA CYS A 662 -11.34 -6.24 29.44
C CYS A 662 -10.24 -5.39 28.79
N CYS A 663 -10.59 -4.23 28.15
CA CYS A 663 -9.66 -3.28 27.55
C CYS A 663 -9.90 -1.86 28.07
N VAL A 664 -9.41 -1.56 29.27
CA VAL A 664 -9.55 -0.23 29.92
C VAL A 664 -8.92 0.90 29.11
N PRO A 665 -7.76 0.72 28.40
CA PRO A 665 -7.16 1.77 27.60
C PRO A 665 -8.11 2.38 26.56
N LEU A 666 -8.90 1.58 25.85
CA LEU A 666 -9.88 2.07 24.85
C LEU A 666 -10.96 2.95 25.47
N ILE A 667 -11.47 2.57 26.66
CA ILE A 667 -12.47 3.39 27.38
C ILE A 667 -11.88 4.71 27.82
N ASN A 668 -10.68 4.69 28.37
CA ASN A 668 -9.99 5.91 28.81
C ASN A 668 -9.63 6.82 27.64
N GLY A 669 -9.14 6.27 26.54
CA GLY A 669 -8.85 7.01 25.31
C GLY A 669 -10.10 7.75 24.80
N TYR A 670 -11.22 7.05 24.67
CA TYR A 670 -12.49 7.65 24.27
C TYR A 670 -12.92 8.81 25.18
N LEU A 671 -12.89 8.61 26.49
CA LEU A 671 -13.32 9.62 27.46
C LEU A 671 -12.42 10.86 27.48
N ASN A 672 -11.13 10.68 27.21
CA ASN A 672 -10.13 11.75 27.18
C ASN A 672 -9.94 12.36 25.78
N ALA A 673 -10.62 11.86 24.77
CA ALA A 673 -10.39 12.18 23.34
C ALA A 673 -8.91 11.95 22.93
N ASP A 674 -8.33 10.84 23.41
CA ASP A 674 -7.01 10.35 23.05
C ASP A 674 -7.16 9.23 22.03
N ASN A 675 -6.61 9.42 20.84
CA ASN A 675 -6.81 8.55 19.69
C ASN A 675 -5.59 7.67 19.38
N ASP A 676 -4.52 7.69 20.17
CA ASP A 676 -3.27 6.99 19.86
C ASP A 676 -3.53 5.49 19.60
N PHE A 677 -4.25 4.79 20.50
CA PHE A 677 -4.60 3.39 20.27
C PHE A 677 -5.47 3.14 19.03
N MET A 678 -6.29 4.12 18.66
CA MET A 678 -7.12 4.03 17.46
C MET A 678 -6.30 4.23 16.20
N ASP A 679 -5.26 5.07 16.25
CA ASP A 679 -4.33 5.26 15.15
C ASP A 679 -3.49 4.00 14.93
N ASP A 680 -2.99 3.38 16.01
CA ASP A 680 -2.20 2.13 15.96
C ASP A 680 -3.01 0.96 15.38
N LEU A 681 -4.24 0.74 15.89
CA LEU A 681 -5.14 -0.28 15.36
C LEU A 681 -5.45 -0.06 13.87
N HIS A 682 -5.70 1.20 13.49
CA HIS A 682 -6.03 1.55 12.11
C HIS A 682 -4.84 1.31 11.17
N ALA A 683 -3.62 1.62 11.60
CA ALA A 683 -2.41 1.33 10.85
C ALA A 683 -2.25 -0.16 10.53
N ASP A 684 -2.67 -1.03 11.44
CA ASP A 684 -2.64 -2.48 11.26
C ASP A 684 -3.88 -3.04 10.53
N GLY A 685 -4.87 -2.21 10.20
CA GLY A 685 -6.09 -2.63 9.50
C GLY A 685 -7.19 -3.16 10.42
N ALA A 686 -7.11 -2.85 11.72
CA ALA A 686 -8.12 -3.18 12.73
C ALA A 686 -8.88 -1.94 13.21
N VAL A 687 -10.05 -2.13 13.80
CA VAL A 687 -10.90 -1.03 14.29
C VAL A 687 -11.49 -1.36 15.65
N ALA A 688 -11.27 -0.52 16.65
CA ALA A 688 -12.04 -0.59 17.88
C ALA A 688 -13.28 0.31 17.81
N GLY A 689 -14.41 -0.20 18.27
CA GLY A 689 -15.66 0.54 18.26
C GLY A 689 -16.72 -0.10 19.14
N PHE A 690 -17.92 0.44 19.04
CA PHE A 690 -19.08 -0.08 19.79
C PHE A 690 -20.35 0.00 18.94
N PHE A 691 -21.24 -0.96 19.17
CA PHE A 691 -22.62 -0.87 18.75
C PHE A 691 -23.42 -0.14 19.81
N CYS A 692 -24.27 0.80 19.39
CA CYS A 692 -25.14 1.55 20.29
C CYS A 692 -26.60 1.41 19.84
N TYR A 693 -27.50 1.19 20.80
CA TYR A 693 -28.93 1.00 20.56
C TYR A 693 -29.76 1.55 21.73
N PRO A 694 -31.02 2.00 21.48
CA PRO A 694 -31.85 2.61 22.51
C PRO A 694 -32.37 1.57 23.50
N LEU A 695 -32.58 1.99 24.73
CA LEU A 695 -33.10 1.15 25.83
C LEU A 695 -34.57 1.39 26.14
N ASP A 696 -35.25 2.29 25.48
CA ASP A 696 -36.64 2.68 25.71
C ASP A 696 -37.60 1.49 25.63
N THR A 697 -37.58 0.72 24.54
CA THR A 697 -38.39 -0.48 24.32
C THR A 697 -38.00 -1.64 25.21
N LEU A 698 -36.75 -1.70 25.69
CA LEU A 698 -36.24 -2.77 26.56
C LEU A 698 -36.53 -2.54 28.07
N ARG A 699 -36.90 -1.28 28.45
CA ARG A 699 -37.15 -0.89 29.86
C ARG A 699 -38.55 -1.07 30.36
N GLU A 700 -39.47 -1.62 29.59
CA GLU A 700 -40.79 -1.99 30.02
C GLU A 700 -40.74 -3.08 31.14
N GLU A 701 -41.87 -3.60 31.56
CA GLU A 701 -41.92 -4.60 32.65
C GLU A 701 -40.86 -5.71 32.50
N GLU A 702 -40.02 -5.93 33.54
CA GLU A 702 -38.84 -6.81 33.57
C GLU A 702 -37.59 -6.24 32.80
N GLY A 703 -37.47 -4.91 32.59
CA GLY A 703 -36.52 -4.29 31.75
C GLY A 703 -35.04 -4.64 31.92
N THR A 704 -34.57 -4.87 33.14
CA THR A 704 -33.16 -5.22 33.36
C THR A 704 -32.78 -6.56 32.72
N GLN A 705 -33.67 -7.58 32.83
CA GLN A 705 -33.42 -8.89 32.23
C GLN A 705 -33.49 -8.82 30.69
N LYS A 706 -34.45 -8.09 30.15
CA LYS A 706 -34.57 -7.90 28.70
C LYS A 706 -33.32 -7.22 28.09
N ILE A 707 -32.73 -6.25 28.80
CA ILE A 707 -31.50 -5.58 28.36
C ILE A 707 -30.35 -6.59 28.28
N PHE A 708 -30.19 -7.44 29.29
CA PHE A 708 -29.17 -8.48 29.29
C PHE A 708 -29.44 -9.53 28.19
N ASP A 709 -30.68 -10.05 28.12
CA ASP A 709 -31.05 -11.05 27.10
C ASP A 709 -30.87 -10.52 25.66
N PHE A 710 -31.06 -9.20 25.44
CA PHE A 710 -30.81 -8.56 24.13
C PHE A 710 -29.32 -8.51 23.84
N ARG A 711 -28.52 -8.06 24.81
CA ARG A 711 -27.05 -8.01 24.69
C ARG A 711 -26.47 -9.38 24.42
N ASP A 712 -26.87 -10.40 25.20
CA ASP A 712 -26.43 -11.78 25.05
C ASP A 712 -26.71 -12.32 23.63
N LYS A 713 -27.87 -11.96 23.02
CA LYS A 713 -28.17 -12.33 21.63
C LYS A 713 -27.30 -11.64 20.61
N LEU A 714 -26.99 -10.35 20.81
CA LEU A 714 -26.07 -9.61 19.93
C LEU A 714 -24.66 -10.17 20.06
N GLU A 715 -24.20 -10.45 21.28
CA GLU A 715 -22.89 -11.06 21.54
C GLU A 715 -22.81 -12.49 20.97
N GLU A 716 -23.91 -13.27 20.95
CA GLU A 716 -23.96 -14.61 20.35
C GLU A 716 -23.64 -14.57 18.84
N VAL A 717 -24.01 -13.51 18.11
CA VAL A 717 -23.70 -13.35 16.68
C VAL A 717 -22.18 -13.39 16.46
N PHE A 718 -21.43 -12.78 17.37
CA PHE A 718 -19.97 -12.61 17.23
C PHE A 718 -19.13 -13.61 18.03
N THR A 719 -19.78 -14.45 18.85
CA THR A 719 -19.11 -15.51 19.62
C THR A 719 -19.32 -16.90 19.01
N THR A 720 -20.13 -17.02 17.95
CA THR A 720 -20.44 -18.28 17.28
C THR A 720 -20.19 -18.19 15.77
N GLY A 721 -20.02 -19.34 15.11
CA GLY A 721 -19.80 -19.40 13.66
C GLY A 721 -18.53 -18.65 13.25
N ASP A 722 -18.66 -17.79 12.26
CA ASP A 722 -17.56 -16.95 11.74
C ASP A 722 -17.34 -15.66 12.56
N GLY A 723 -18.20 -15.38 13.55
CA GLY A 723 -18.13 -14.16 14.36
C GLY A 723 -16.76 -13.90 15.01
N PRO A 724 -16.11 -14.90 15.66
CA PRO A 724 -14.78 -14.71 16.26
C PRO A 724 -13.67 -14.41 15.28
N GLU A 725 -13.83 -14.74 13.99
CA GLU A 725 -12.89 -14.39 12.91
C GLU A 725 -13.00 -12.92 12.51
N VAL A 726 -14.15 -12.31 12.80
CA VAL A 726 -14.51 -10.96 12.33
C VAL A 726 -14.23 -9.92 13.42
N LEU A 727 -14.54 -10.20 14.67
CA LEU A 727 -14.27 -9.30 15.79
C LEU A 727 -14.09 -10.04 17.12
N THR A 728 -13.49 -9.33 18.08
CA THR A 728 -13.37 -9.76 19.48
C THR A 728 -14.12 -8.76 20.37
N LEU A 729 -15.06 -9.27 21.15
CA LEU A 729 -15.80 -8.47 22.14
C LEU A 729 -14.86 -8.05 23.29
N THR A 730 -14.89 -6.76 23.64
CA THR A 730 -14.07 -6.22 24.74
C THR A 730 -14.89 -5.78 25.95
N GLY A 731 -16.23 -5.78 25.82
CA GLY A 731 -17.09 -5.43 26.92
C GLY A 731 -18.41 -4.79 26.50
N GLY A 732 -18.94 -3.95 27.38
CA GLY A 732 -20.14 -3.19 27.09
C GLY A 732 -20.62 -2.38 28.29
N ALA A 733 -21.60 -1.52 28.05
CA ALA A 733 -22.12 -0.62 29.07
C ALA A 733 -23.64 -0.44 28.97
N THR A 734 -24.21 0.05 30.04
CA THR A 734 -25.62 0.45 30.13
C THR A 734 -25.68 1.91 30.58
N GLY A 735 -26.23 2.74 29.71
CA GLY A 735 -26.41 4.17 29.94
C GLY A 735 -27.82 4.51 30.44
N LEU A 736 -28.11 5.82 30.54
CA LEU A 736 -29.45 6.33 30.80
C LEU A 736 -30.38 6.11 29.60
N PHE A 737 -29.86 6.21 28.40
CA PHE A 737 -30.63 6.17 27.16
C PHE A 737 -30.28 4.96 26.32
N CYS A 738 -29.00 4.58 26.27
CA CYS A 738 -28.47 3.61 25.33
C CYS A 738 -27.79 2.41 26.01
N GLY A 739 -27.77 1.28 25.29
CA GLY A 739 -26.92 0.13 25.53
C GLY A 739 -25.74 0.12 24.57
N TYR A 740 -24.61 -0.39 25.03
CA TYR A 740 -23.34 -0.40 24.28
C TYR A 740 -22.73 -1.79 24.32
N VAL A 741 -22.23 -2.27 23.18
CA VAL A 741 -21.41 -3.48 23.05
C VAL A 741 -20.10 -3.11 22.41
N ASP A 742 -19.00 -3.32 23.12
CA ASP A 742 -17.65 -2.87 22.78
C ASP A 742 -16.86 -4.01 22.12
N PHE A 743 -16.07 -3.69 21.10
CA PHE A 743 -15.29 -4.69 20.35
C PHE A 743 -14.03 -4.10 19.68
N ILE A 744 -13.14 -5.01 19.25
CA ILE A 744 -12.10 -4.77 18.25
C ILE A 744 -12.45 -5.64 17.05
N ALA A 745 -12.60 -5.03 15.87
CA ALA A 745 -12.90 -5.71 14.61
C ALA A 745 -11.63 -5.95 13.81
N TRP A 746 -11.48 -7.15 13.32
CA TRP A 746 -10.43 -7.63 12.42
C TRP A 746 -10.85 -7.49 10.95
N ASP A 747 -12.17 -7.49 10.71
CA ASP A 747 -12.85 -7.23 9.45
C ASP A 747 -14.10 -6.39 9.74
N ILE A 748 -13.94 -5.08 9.70
CA ILE A 748 -15.01 -4.14 10.07
C ILE A 748 -16.19 -4.21 9.11
N GLN A 749 -15.98 -4.41 7.81
CA GLN A 749 -17.05 -4.45 6.84
C GLN A 749 -17.99 -5.64 7.09
N THR A 750 -17.41 -6.82 7.28
CA THR A 750 -18.18 -8.02 7.63
C THR A 750 -18.86 -7.87 8.98
N ALA A 751 -18.20 -7.27 9.99
CA ALA A 751 -18.77 -7.02 11.31
C ALA A 751 -20.02 -6.13 11.22
N LEU A 752 -19.95 -5.04 10.46
CA LEU A 752 -21.09 -4.13 10.28
C LEU A 752 -22.24 -4.79 9.52
N GLN A 753 -21.96 -5.62 8.52
CA GLN A 753 -22.98 -6.38 7.80
C GLN A 753 -23.71 -7.36 8.73
N MET A 754 -22.97 -8.12 9.54
CA MET A 754 -23.54 -9.06 10.51
C MET A 754 -24.39 -8.33 11.56
N ALA A 755 -23.91 -7.19 12.08
CA ALA A 755 -24.65 -6.38 13.04
C ALA A 755 -25.93 -5.80 12.42
N LYS A 756 -25.86 -5.29 11.18
CA LYS A 756 -27.00 -4.77 10.44
C LYS A 756 -28.11 -5.84 10.30
N GLU A 757 -27.72 -7.04 9.85
CA GLU A 757 -28.66 -8.17 9.72
C GLU A 757 -29.33 -8.54 11.06
N PHE A 758 -28.57 -8.51 12.16
CA PHE A 758 -29.11 -8.72 13.50
C PHE A 758 -30.14 -7.66 13.89
N PHE A 759 -29.77 -6.35 13.80
CA PHE A 759 -30.62 -5.25 14.21
C PHE A 759 -31.88 -5.12 13.35
N GLU A 760 -31.80 -5.37 12.04
CA GLU A 760 -32.95 -5.40 11.14
C GLU A 760 -33.99 -6.47 11.57
N GLY A 761 -33.53 -7.58 12.12
CA GLY A 761 -34.36 -8.67 12.65
C GLY A 761 -34.97 -8.41 14.02
N THR A 762 -34.76 -7.25 14.65
CA THR A 762 -35.22 -6.91 16.01
C THR A 762 -36.29 -5.80 16.02
N ASP A 763 -36.95 -5.59 17.16
CA ASP A 763 -37.93 -4.52 17.38
C ASP A 763 -37.29 -3.20 17.87
N ILE A 764 -35.95 -3.11 17.89
CA ILE A 764 -35.22 -1.86 18.24
C ILE A 764 -35.47 -0.81 17.15
N SER A 765 -35.78 0.42 17.53
CA SER A 765 -36.12 1.49 16.58
C SER A 765 -34.94 1.96 15.72
N TRP A 766 -33.73 2.00 16.30
CA TRP A 766 -32.51 2.38 15.61
C TRP A 766 -31.29 1.69 16.22
N ALA A 767 -30.21 1.60 15.43
CA ALA A 767 -28.91 1.14 15.91
C ALA A 767 -27.80 1.79 15.09
N ILE A 768 -26.68 2.07 15.73
CA ILE A 768 -25.52 2.65 15.10
C ILE A 768 -24.24 1.89 15.45
N PHE A 769 -23.24 2.05 14.61
CA PHE A 769 -21.84 1.83 14.92
C PHE A 769 -21.14 3.16 15.15
N HIS A 770 -20.19 3.19 16.07
CA HIS A 770 -19.31 4.30 16.34
C HIS A 770 -17.93 3.79 16.73
N THR A 771 -16.86 4.35 16.19
CA THR A 771 -15.49 4.01 16.60
C THR A 771 -15.19 4.53 18.01
N PHE A 772 -14.09 4.07 18.63
CA PHE A 772 -13.63 4.66 19.90
C PHE A 772 -12.96 6.04 19.75
N ARG A 773 -13.15 6.72 18.61
CA ARG A 773 -12.79 8.13 18.39
C ARG A 773 -13.98 9.01 18.71
N ARG A 774 -13.88 9.83 19.75
CA ARG A 774 -15.02 10.61 20.26
C ARG A 774 -15.59 11.59 19.24
N GLU A 775 -14.75 12.18 18.41
CA GLU A 775 -15.09 13.16 17.36
C GLU A 775 -15.56 12.53 16.04
N ALA A 776 -15.50 11.22 15.92
CA ALA A 776 -15.91 10.53 14.70
C ALA A 776 -17.44 10.61 14.49
N GLY A 777 -17.86 10.48 13.24
CA GLY A 777 -19.26 10.31 12.88
C GLY A 777 -19.83 8.93 13.21
N THR A 778 -21.13 8.79 13.07
CA THR A 778 -21.84 7.52 13.29
C THR A 778 -22.20 6.84 11.98
N VAL A 779 -22.25 5.52 11.99
CA VAL A 779 -22.75 4.69 10.89
C VAL A 779 -24.08 4.07 11.28
N ASN A 780 -25.12 4.30 10.50
CA ASN A 780 -26.44 3.74 10.75
C ASN A 780 -26.49 2.26 10.38
N LEU A 781 -26.81 1.40 11.34
CA LEU A 781 -27.08 -0.03 11.15
C LEU A 781 -28.57 -0.32 10.99
N LYS A 782 -29.40 0.51 11.62
CA LYS A 782 -30.84 0.49 11.47
C LYS A 782 -31.37 1.91 11.65
N THR A 783 -32.23 2.37 10.74
CA THR A 783 -32.95 3.66 10.82
C THR A 783 -34.37 3.45 11.32
N PRO A 784 -34.96 4.43 12.04
CA PRO A 784 -36.39 4.39 12.41
C PRO A 784 -37.27 4.30 11.17
N ASP A 785 -38.44 3.64 11.28
CA ASP A 785 -39.44 3.64 10.21
C ASP A 785 -39.95 5.06 9.93
N GLU A 786 -40.22 5.41 8.67
CA GLU A 786 -40.60 6.77 8.21
C GLU A 786 -41.82 7.36 8.94
N GLU A 787 -42.62 6.56 9.65
CA GLU A 787 -43.77 7.03 10.43
C GLU A 787 -43.43 7.63 11.81
N GLU A 788 -42.15 7.43 12.29
CA GLU A 788 -41.69 7.95 13.59
C GLU A 788 -40.80 9.22 13.46
N LEU A 789 -40.59 9.72 12.24
CA LEU A 789 -39.77 10.92 11.96
C LEU A 789 -40.60 12.23 12.15
N ASP A 790 -40.96 12.55 13.38
CA ASP A 790 -41.25 13.93 13.80
C ASP A 790 -40.13 14.34 14.77
N ASP A 791 -39.31 15.31 14.26
CA ASP A 791 -38.31 16.12 14.95
C ASP A 791 -36.82 15.58 15.02
N GLU A 792 -36.01 16.22 14.15
CA GLU A 792 -34.60 16.58 14.33
C GLU A 792 -33.63 15.48 14.81
N ALA A 793 -33.23 14.56 13.91
CA ALA A 793 -32.13 13.65 14.15
C ALA A 793 -30.80 14.24 13.63
N LYS A 794 -29.80 14.29 14.48
CA LYS A 794 -28.37 14.43 14.12
C LYS A 794 -27.88 13.17 13.38
N THR A 795 -28.39 12.90 12.20
CA THR A 795 -27.89 11.78 11.38
C THR A 795 -27.46 12.30 10.03
N ALA A 796 -26.18 12.21 9.73
CA ALA A 796 -25.69 12.26 8.35
C ALA A 796 -26.24 11.00 7.63
N GLU A 797 -27.03 11.18 6.58
CA GLU A 797 -27.46 10.11 5.68
C GLU A 797 -26.22 9.52 5.01
N LEU A 798 -25.92 8.28 5.34
CA LEU A 798 -24.86 7.45 4.74
C LEU A 798 -25.48 6.32 3.90
N ASP A 799 -26.58 6.58 3.18
CA ASP A 799 -27.25 5.57 2.36
C ASP A 799 -26.57 5.35 0.99
N GLU A 800 -25.57 6.16 0.64
CA GLU A 800 -24.77 5.98 -0.60
C GLU A 800 -23.39 5.30 -0.36
N THR A 801 -22.96 5.13 0.89
CA THR A 801 -21.61 4.67 1.23
C THR A 801 -21.47 3.17 1.48
N LEU A 802 -22.55 2.40 1.53
CA LEU A 802 -22.47 0.93 1.60
C LEU A 802 -22.42 0.25 0.22
N THR A 803 -22.47 1.02 -0.85
CA THR A 803 -22.25 0.55 -2.22
C THR A 803 -20.98 1.21 -2.74
N GLY A 804 -19.85 0.59 -2.47
CA GLY A 804 -18.60 0.64 -3.23
C GLY A 804 -18.23 1.97 -3.89
N MET A 805 -17.99 3.07 -3.15
CA MET A 805 -17.18 4.17 -3.63
C MET A 805 -15.83 4.13 -2.92
N ASP A 806 -14.82 3.73 -3.64
CA ASP A 806 -13.43 3.89 -3.24
C ASP A 806 -13.09 5.38 -3.31
N TYR A 807 -13.06 6.08 -2.17
CA TYR A 807 -12.75 7.52 -2.09
C TYR A 807 -11.31 7.84 -2.48
N LYS A 808 -10.45 6.82 -2.59
CA LYS A 808 -9.02 6.95 -2.90
C LYS A 808 -8.74 6.92 -4.40
N GLU A 809 -9.67 6.45 -5.22
CA GLU A 809 -9.54 6.50 -6.69
C GLU A 809 -9.85 7.89 -7.30
N GLN A 810 -10.29 8.87 -6.49
CA GLN A 810 -10.64 10.22 -6.96
C GLN A 810 -9.56 11.28 -6.71
N LEU A 811 -8.37 10.91 -6.23
CA LEU A 811 -7.19 11.76 -6.04
C LEU A 811 -6.02 11.31 -6.89
#